data_b71ae1476f7ee59cb760b602e670f062
#
_entry.id   b71ae1476f7ee59cb760b602e670f062
#
_cell.length_a   1.000
_cell.length_b   1.000
_cell.length_c   1.000
_cell.angle_alpha   90.00
_cell.angle_beta   90.00
_cell.angle_gamma   90.00
#
_symmetry.space_group_name_H-M   'P 1'
#
loop_
_entity.id
_entity.type
_entity.pdbx_description
1 polymer ?
#
loop_
_entity_poly.entity_id
_entity_poly.type
_entity_poly.pdbx_seq_one_letter_code
_entity_poly.pdbx_strand_id
1 'polypeptide(L)'
;MKKISITILTFISLVACAPNSDSTSDELSINYEKIELENGLNVIFHVDKSDPVVAVELMVHVGSAREIEGRTGFAHLFEHLLFLESENLGKGGLDKMSARIGGSGANGSTSRDRTNYLQTVPKDGLEKMIWAEADKLGYFINTVTDPVLAKEKQVVKNEKRQSYDNRPYGYNQYVIGKNLYPKDHPYNWQVIGSLEDLQNATLQDVKNFYKKWYVPNNATLVLSGDINIEQATKWVHRYFDEIPKGTEEITALAKRPGFVKETKFIYYEDNFARVPQLTMVWPTVESYHPDAYALDVLSQYLTEGKSAPLNQVLIADLKLTSYASMYSRNSELAGEIQVSVRAFNEGHLMEIKAGIEKAFLKFENEGISVKDLNRIKAGQETSFYRSLSSVLGKGNNLASYNTYLGNPGFATEDIKRTLAVTPADVQRVYEKYIKNKNYIATSFVPKNSAELALTGSKLAEIIEEKIITGAEESFDPKIAATYEKTTSSFDRSIEPKYGKTPALAVPEVYESSLENGLKIYGIENNEVPLIRFNLIVNGGQLLESVDKLGVANLTADLLNKGTKNKTTQALEKAIQELGATIYVYADKESITLSGTTLAKNYAKTLALAQEILLAPRFDALEFDLLKNATIARLRQQEASPNALANSAYKKLIYGEKNIRSKNTLGTLASVAEITLDDLKAYYTNYISPSVAKILV
;
A
#
# COMPACT_ATOMS: atom_id res chain seq x y z
N MET A 1 3.10 -14.33 48.60
CA MET A 1 1.84 -14.61 47.92
C MET A 1 0.81 -13.56 48.30
N LYS A 2 0.81 -12.41 47.60
CA LYS A 2 -0.25 -11.43 47.75
C LYS A 2 -1.24 -11.65 46.63
N LYS A 3 -2.45 -12.00 47.00
CA LYS A 3 -3.59 -12.19 46.11
C LYS A 3 -3.83 -10.89 45.33
N ILE A 4 -3.71 -10.96 44.01
CA ILE A 4 -4.20 -9.92 43.10
C ILE A 4 -5.71 -10.05 43.10
N SER A 5 -6.38 -9.29 43.97
CA SER A 5 -7.85 -9.21 43.99
C SER A 5 -8.29 -8.36 42.80
N ILE A 6 -9.14 -8.99 42.03
CA ILE A 6 -9.87 -8.48 40.90
C ILE A 6 -10.80 -7.36 41.36
N THR A 7 -10.43 -6.11 41.11
CA THR A 7 -11.32 -4.95 41.27
C THR A 7 -11.22 -4.08 40.02
N ILE A 8 -11.51 -4.66 38.86
CA ILE A 8 -11.60 -3.91 37.58
C ILE A 8 -13.03 -3.92 37.02
N LEU A 9 -14.00 -4.52 37.73
CA LEU A 9 -15.36 -4.67 37.20
C LEU A 9 -16.24 -3.40 37.35
N THR A 10 -15.79 -2.32 37.99
CA THR A 10 -16.66 -1.18 38.29
C THR A 10 -16.35 0.07 37.44
N PHE A 11 -15.41 0.01 36.49
CA PHE A 11 -14.99 1.19 35.73
C PHE A 11 -15.55 1.26 34.30
N ILE A 12 -16.41 0.34 33.88
CA ILE A 12 -17.11 0.43 32.57
C ILE A 12 -18.26 1.46 32.60
N SER A 13 -18.65 1.95 33.77
CA SER A 13 -19.81 2.83 33.91
C SER A 13 -19.51 4.33 33.90
N LEU A 14 -18.27 4.77 33.80
CA LEU A 14 -17.92 6.18 33.93
C LEU A 14 -17.41 6.85 32.64
N VAL A 15 -17.42 6.17 31.50
CA VAL A 15 -17.17 6.80 30.19
C VAL A 15 -18.49 6.96 29.39
N ALA A 16 -19.64 6.78 30.01
CA ALA A 16 -20.96 6.98 29.41
C ALA A 16 -21.56 8.32 29.83
N CYS A 17 -20.83 9.40 29.71
CA CYS A 17 -21.40 10.76 29.64
C CYS A 17 -21.09 11.34 28.27
N ALA A 18 -21.55 10.66 27.21
CA ALA A 18 -21.88 11.37 25.99
C ALA A 18 -23.35 11.85 26.14
N PRO A 19 -23.68 13.11 25.84
CA PRO A 19 -25.06 13.52 25.74
C PRO A 19 -25.73 12.67 24.65
N ASN A 20 -26.94 12.18 24.92
CA ASN A 20 -27.81 11.64 23.88
C ASN A 20 -28.04 12.75 22.85
N SER A 21 -27.19 12.83 21.86
CA SER A 21 -27.58 13.38 20.59
C SER A 21 -28.18 12.21 19.82
N ASP A 22 -29.46 12.26 19.50
CA ASP A 22 -30.01 11.57 18.35
C ASP A 22 -29.17 11.97 17.15
N SER A 23 -28.04 11.30 16.96
CA SER A 23 -27.27 11.39 15.74
C SER A 23 -28.06 10.59 14.70
N THR A 24 -28.90 11.28 13.94
CA THR A 24 -29.02 10.95 12.52
C THR A 24 -27.62 10.55 12.08
N SER A 25 -27.48 9.36 11.54
CA SER A 25 -26.21 8.89 11.00
C SER A 25 -25.69 9.95 10.03
N ASP A 26 -24.78 10.80 10.50
CA ASP A 26 -24.06 11.71 9.60
C ASP A 26 -23.29 10.82 8.65
N GLU A 27 -23.83 10.72 7.45
CA GLU A 27 -23.21 10.00 6.34
C GLU A 27 -21.84 10.65 6.12
N LEU A 28 -20.77 9.88 6.28
CA LEU A 28 -19.42 10.40 6.05
C LEU A 28 -19.34 10.98 4.64
N SER A 29 -19.10 12.27 4.53
CA SER A 29 -18.81 12.95 3.28
C SER A 29 -17.49 13.70 3.37
N ILE A 30 -16.69 13.61 2.32
CA ILE A 30 -15.53 14.50 2.18
C ILE A 30 -16.08 15.79 1.57
N ASN A 31 -16.19 16.84 2.38
CA ASN A 31 -16.63 18.15 1.89
C ASN A 31 -15.57 18.70 0.93
N TYR A 32 -15.99 19.17 -0.23
CA TYR A 32 -15.09 19.75 -1.22
C TYR A 32 -15.78 20.89 -1.99
N GLU A 33 -14.96 21.78 -2.52
CA GLU A 33 -15.37 22.71 -3.58
C GLU A 33 -14.62 22.36 -4.87
N LYS A 34 -15.31 22.41 -6.00
CA LYS A 34 -14.74 22.15 -7.31
C LYS A 34 -14.95 23.33 -8.24
N ILE A 35 -13.89 23.77 -8.89
CA ILE A 35 -13.95 24.74 -9.99
C ILE A 35 -13.31 24.12 -11.24
N GLU A 36 -13.69 24.62 -12.39
CA GLU A 36 -13.05 24.31 -13.66
C GLU A 36 -12.55 25.64 -14.27
N LEU A 37 -11.25 25.69 -14.59
CA LEU A 37 -10.66 26.86 -15.24
C LEU A 37 -11.09 26.91 -16.72
N GLU A 38 -10.95 28.07 -17.37
CA GLU A 38 -11.28 28.24 -18.80
C GLU A 38 -10.47 27.29 -19.71
N ASN A 39 -9.25 26.93 -19.29
CA ASN A 39 -8.41 25.97 -20.00
C ASN A 39 -8.80 24.49 -19.70
N GLY A 40 -9.84 24.25 -18.90
CA GLY A 40 -10.38 22.94 -18.60
C GLY A 40 -9.74 22.20 -17.42
N LEU A 41 -8.80 22.83 -16.69
CA LEU A 41 -8.24 22.23 -15.49
C LEU A 41 -9.30 22.10 -14.40
N ASN A 42 -9.51 20.87 -13.90
CA ASN A 42 -10.34 20.66 -12.73
C ASN A 42 -9.52 20.95 -11.46
N VAL A 43 -10.04 21.80 -10.59
CA VAL A 43 -9.41 22.11 -9.30
C VAL A 43 -10.38 21.78 -8.19
N ILE A 44 -9.91 20.98 -7.20
CA ILE A 44 -10.70 20.52 -6.08
C ILE A 44 -10.04 20.99 -4.79
N PHE A 45 -10.81 21.62 -3.94
CA PHE A 45 -10.40 22.12 -2.63
C PHE A 45 -11.08 21.31 -1.54
N HIS A 46 -10.30 20.81 -0.58
CA HIS A 46 -10.82 20.24 0.66
C HIS A 46 -10.18 20.94 1.85
N VAL A 47 -11.01 21.56 2.70
CA VAL A 47 -10.54 22.27 3.88
C VAL A 47 -10.47 21.32 5.06
N ASP A 48 -9.28 21.16 5.59
CA ASP A 48 -8.98 20.39 6.79
C ASP A 48 -7.95 21.17 7.62
N LYS A 49 -8.38 21.66 8.79
CA LYS A 49 -7.55 22.51 9.66
C LYS A 49 -6.98 21.76 10.86
N SER A 50 -7.02 20.45 10.85
CA SER A 50 -6.48 19.60 11.93
C SER A 50 -4.98 19.81 12.12
N ASP A 51 -4.25 19.93 11.01
CA ASP A 51 -2.82 20.20 10.96
C ASP A 51 -2.51 21.34 10.00
N PRO A 52 -1.48 22.16 10.26
CA PRO A 52 -1.12 23.29 9.40
C PRO A 52 -0.35 22.86 8.13
N VAL A 53 -0.87 21.86 7.45
CA VAL A 53 -0.27 21.27 6.23
C VAL A 53 -1.31 21.18 5.12
N VAL A 54 -0.83 21.11 3.88
CA VAL A 54 -1.67 20.93 2.69
C VAL A 54 -1.06 19.85 1.81
N ALA A 55 -1.84 18.86 1.45
CA ALA A 55 -1.53 17.94 0.37
C ALA A 55 -1.86 18.62 -0.97
N VAL A 56 -0.89 18.59 -1.88
CA VAL A 56 -1.02 19.08 -3.25
C VAL A 56 -0.84 17.89 -4.16
N GLU A 57 -1.84 17.58 -4.95
CA GLU A 57 -1.81 16.46 -5.90
C GLU A 57 -2.24 16.93 -7.28
N LEU A 58 -1.38 16.68 -8.29
CA LEU A 58 -1.71 16.81 -9.69
C LEU A 58 -1.87 15.43 -10.29
N MET A 59 -3.08 15.07 -10.69
CA MET A 59 -3.39 13.81 -11.35
C MET A 59 -3.71 14.06 -12.81
N VAL A 60 -2.96 13.41 -13.71
CA VAL A 60 -3.19 13.45 -15.16
C VAL A 60 -3.82 12.13 -15.60
N HIS A 61 -4.94 12.19 -16.35
CA HIS A 61 -5.65 11.01 -16.83
C HIS A 61 -4.93 10.37 -18.02
N VAL A 62 -3.67 10.01 -17.79
CA VAL A 62 -2.80 9.33 -18.73
C VAL A 62 -1.95 8.30 -18.01
N GLY A 63 -2.05 7.06 -18.47
CA GLY A 63 -1.22 5.94 -18.06
C GLY A 63 -0.86 5.12 -19.29
N SER A 64 -0.33 3.93 -19.09
CA SER A 64 0.10 3.08 -20.21
C SER A 64 -1.05 2.72 -21.18
N ALA A 65 -2.31 2.80 -20.76
CA ALA A 65 -3.45 2.57 -21.64
C ALA A 65 -3.62 3.61 -22.75
N ARG A 66 -2.97 4.76 -22.64
CA ARG A 66 -3.01 5.82 -23.65
C ARG A 66 -1.82 5.75 -24.63
N GLU A 67 -0.95 4.78 -24.45
CA GLU A 67 0.18 4.49 -25.33
C GLU A 67 -0.28 3.70 -26.55
N ILE A 68 0.62 3.54 -27.51
CA ILE A 68 0.39 2.74 -28.72
C ILE A 68 1.46 1.67 -28.84
N GLU A 69 1.16 0.58 -29.55
CA GLU A 69 2.12 -0.46 -29.85
C GLU A 69 3.39 0.12 -30.52
N GLY A 70 4.58 -0.28 -30.06
CA GLY A 70 5.86 0.26 -30.51
C GLY A 70 6.26 1.59 -29.85
N ARG A 71 5.45 2.09 -28.91
CA ARG A 71 5.69 3.31 -28.12
C ARG A 71 5.20 3.12 -26.68
N THR A 72 5.58 1.99 -26.04
CA THR A 72 5.17 1.66 -24.67
C THR A 72 6.20 2.16 -23.66
N GLY A 73 5.73 2.47 -22.43
CA GLY A 73 6.55 3.00 -21.34
C GLY A 73 6.65 4.53 -21.30
N PHE A 74 5.94 5.24 -22.17
CA PHE A 74 5.98 6.70 -22.25
C PHE A 74 5.36 7.37 -21.02
N ALA A 75 4.22 6.87 -20.54
CA ALA A 75 3.57 7.45 -19.36
C ALA A 75 4.50 7.37 -18.12
N HIS A 76 5.20 6.25 -17.95
CA HIS A 76 6.17 6.08 -16.89
C HIS A 76 7.44 6.91 -17.11
N LEU A 77 7.94 7.00 -18.34
CA LEU A 77 9.06 7.87 -18.68
C LEU A 77 8.72 9.35 -18.36
N PHE A 78 7.48 9.77 -18.59
CA PHE A 78 7.02 11.11 -18.23
C PHE A 78 6.95 11.34 -16.73
N GLU A 79 6.55 10.34 -15.94
CA GLU A 79 6.65 10.44 -14.49
C GLU A 79 8.06 10.85 -14.06
N HIS A 80 9.09 10.17 -14.60
CA HIS A 80 10.48 10.50 -14.32
C HIS A 80 10.89 11.88 -14.82
N LEU A 81 10.59 12.19 -16.08
CA LEU A 81 11.00 13.44 -16.70
C LEU A 81 10.47 14.66 -15.95
N LEU A 82 9.23 14.64 -15.45
CA LEU A 82 8.61 15.76 -14.73
C LEU A 82 9.25 16.05 -13.36
N PHE A 83 10.06 15.15 -12.81
CA PHE A 83 10.84 15.42 -11.61
C PHE A 83 12.21 16.08 -11.88
N LEU A 84 12.71 16.02 -13.11
CA LEU A 84 14.09 16.41 -13.41
C LEU A 84 14.28 17.93 -13.46
N GLU A 85 13.51 18.62 -14.29
CA GLU A 85 13.70 20.03 -14.56
C GLU A 85 12.43 20.66 -15.10
N SER A 86 12.20 21.93 -14.77
CA SER A 86 11.25 22.80 -15.46
C SER A 86 11.89 24.15 -15.74
N GLU A 87 11.29 24.94 -16.62
CA GLU A 87 11.91 26.19 -17.14
C GLU A 87 12.24 27.21 -16.04
N ASN A 88 11.47 27.21 -14.95
CA ASN A 88 11.59 28.21 -13.90
C ASN A 88 12.10 27.67 -12.57
N LEU A 89 11.85 26.40 -12.26
CA LEU A 89 12.46 25.76 -11.10
C LEU A 89 13.90 25.29 -11.35
N GLY A 90 14.26 25.06 -12.61
CA GLY A 90 15.56 24.52 -12.98
C GLY A 90 15.79 23.07 -12.53
N LYS A 91 16.98 22.57 -12.76
CA LYS A 91 17.36 21.17 -12.56
C LYS A 91 17.24 20.75 -11.08
N GLY A 92 16.39 19.73 -10.83
CA GLY A 92 16.08 19.22 -9.50
C GLY A 92 15.42 20.28 -8.59
N GLY A 93 14.77 21.29 -9.19
CA GLY A 93 14.20 22.41 -8.45
C GLY A 93 13.03 22.02 -7.58
N LEU A 94 12.18 21.09 -8.06
CA LEU A 94 11.03 20.60 -7.30
C LEU A 94 11.45 19.88 -6.03
N ASP A 95 12.36 18.91 -6.13
CA ASP A 95 12.85 18.15 -4.96
C ASP A 95 13.52 19.06 -3.94
N LYS A 96 14.38 19.99 -4.43
CA LYS A 96 15.04 20.95 -3.56
C LYS A 96 14.04 21.89 -2.88
N MET A 97 12.98 22.29 -3.57
CA MET A 97 11.93 23.13 -3.02
C MET A 97 11.16 22.39 -1.93
N SER A 98 10.64 21.20 -2.23
CA SER A 98 9.89 20.40 -1.25
C SER A 98 10.68 20.22 0.04
N ALA A 99 11.95 19.82 -0.04
CA ALA A 99 12.82 19.68 1.13
C ALA A 99 13.04 21.02 1.86
N ARG A 100 13.29 22.11 1.12
CA ARG A 100 13.58 23.44 1.68
C ARG A 100 12.39 24.03 2.43
N ILE A 101 11.16 23.80 1.95
CA ILE A 101 9.95 24.30 2.61
C ILE A 101 9.42 23.38 3.70
N GLY A 102 10.14 22.30 4.03
CA GLY A 102 9.73 21.34 5.07
C GLY A 102 8.62 20.41 4.64
N GLY A 103 8.42 20.23 3.34
CA GLY A 103 7.46 19.26 2.79
C GLY A 103 7.98 17.83 2.84
N SER A 104 7.10 16.86 2.63
CA SER A 104 7.49 15.49 2.29
C SER A 104 8.14 15.51 0.90
N GLY A 105 9.05 14.59 0.62
CA GLY A 105 9.65 14.44 -0.71
C GLY A 105 8.58 14.36 -1.79
N ALA A 106 8.84 14.98 -2.93
CA ALA A 106 7.97 14.85 -4.09
C ALA A 106 7.93 13.38 -4.52
N ASN A 107 6.75 12.86 -4.81
CA ASN A 107 6.54 11.50 -5.25
C ASN A 107 5.55 11.43 -6.40
N GLY A 108 5.66 10.40 -7.24
CA GLY A 108 4.74 10.12 -8.32
C GLY A 108 4.45 8.63 -8.44
N SER A 109 3.45 8.31 -9.21
CA SER A 109 3.20 6.94 -9.62
C SER A 109 2.44 6.89 -10.94
N THR A 110 2.77 5.90 -11.76
CA THR A 110 2.09 5.62 -13.02
C THR A 110 1.36 4.28 -12.93
N SER A 111 0.11 4.27 -13.36
CA SER A 111 -0.69 3.07 -13.53
C SER A 111 -1.02 2.82 -15.01
N ARG A 112 -1.89 1.84 -15.26
CA ARG A 112 -2.48 1.65 -16.60
C ARG A 112 -3.25 2.90 -17.07
N ASP A 113 -3.87 3.64 -16.15
CA ASP A 113 -4.91 4.61 -16.50
C ASP A 113 -4.57 6.06 -16.09
N ARG A 114 -3.66 6.28 -15.15
CA ARG A 114 -3.32 7.61 -14.67
C ARG A 114 -1.83 7.73 -14.28
N THR A 115 -1.33 8.96 -14.28
CA THR A 115 -0.07 9.37 -13.64
C THR A 115 -0.38 10.48 -12.63
N ASN A 116 0.10 10.37 -11.40
CA ASN A 116 -0.07 11.41 -10.40
C ASN A 116 1.25 11.87 -9.80
N TYR A 117 1.25 13.10 -9.33
CA TYR A 117 2.34 13.77 -8.64
C TYR A 117 1.79 14.34 -7.35
N LEU A 118 2.41 14.04 -6.22
CA LEU A 118 1.86 14.39 -4.91
C LEU A 118 2.95 14.75 -3.92
N GLN A 119 2.63 15.67 -3.02
CA GLN A 119 3.41 16.01 -1.84
C GLN A 119 2.53 16.66 -0.77
N THR A 120 3.02 16.65 0.46
CA THR A 120 2.41 17.40 1.57
C THR A 120 3.38 18.48 2.02
N VAL A 121 2.92 19.71 2.12
CA VAL A 121 3.74 20.87 2.46
C VAL A 121 3.13 21.66 3.63
N PRO A 122 3.93 22.38 4.43
CA PRO A 122 3.41 23.37 5.37
C PRO A 122 2.58 24.42 4.63
N LYS A 123 1.50 24.90 5.24
CA LYS A 123 0.56 25.83 4.58
C LYS A 123 1.17 27.13 4.12
N ASP A 124 2.22 27.62 4.77
CA ASP A 124 2.96 28.82 4.35
C ASP A 124 3.81 28.62 3.09
N GLY A 125 4.06 27.36 2.70
CA GLY A 125 4.71 26.97 1.45
C GLY A 125 3.73 26.69 0.30
N LEU A 126 2.41 26.77 0.52
CA LEU A 126 1.39 26.33 -0.45
C LEU A 126 1.48 27.08 -1.79
N GLU A 127 1.63 28.42 -1.80
CA GLU A 127 1.75 29.19 -3.05
C GLU A 127 2.93 28.72 -3.89
N LYS A 128 4.06 28.41 -3.22
CA LYS A 128 5.26 27.86 -3.89
C LYS A 128 4.99 26.54 -4.58
N MET A 129 4.19 25.66 -3.94
CA MET A 129 3.85 24.37 -4.53
C MET A 129 2.85 24.48 -5.66
N ILE A 130 1.86 25.37 -5.57
CA ILE A 130 0.92 25.65 -6.67
C ILE A 130 1.69 26.19 -7.89
N TRP A 131 2.63 27.10 -7.68
CA TRP A 131 3.52 27.59 -8.72
C TRP A 131 4.38 26.48 -9.33
N ALA A 132 4.94 25.59 -8.50
CA ALA A 132 5.77 24.49 -8.96
C ALA A 132 4.97 23.46 -9.77
N GLU A 133 3.74 23.14 -9.36
CA GLU A 133 2.88 22.22 -10.11
C GLU A 133 2.41 22.83 -11.44
N ALA A 134 2.16 24.14 -11.48
CA ALA A 134 1.87 24.83 -12.72
C ALA A 134 3.08 24.83 -13.66
N ASP A 135 4.28 25.03 -13.13
CA ASP A 135 5.52 25.00 -13.92
C ASP A 135 5.79 23.60 -14.47
N LYS A 136 5.52 22.57 -13.66
CA LYS A 136 5.58 21.16 -14.07
C LYS A 136 4.61 20.86 -15.21
N LEU A 137 3.36 21.32 -15.14
CA LEU A 137 2.35 21.04 -16.16
C LEU A 137 2.55 21.86 -17.44
N GLY A 138 2.91 23.14 -17.36
CA GLY A 138 2.88 24.06 -18.49
C GLY A 138 4.25 24.49 -19.03
N TYR A 139 5.33 24.38 -18.25
CA TYR A 139 6.64 24.96 -18.53
C TYR A 139 7.78 23.95 -18.40
N PHE A 140 7.51 22.73 -18.81
CA PHE A 140 8.41 21.59 -18.64
C PHE A 140 9.02 21.14 -19.97
N ILE A 141 8.22 21.02 -21.02
CA ILE A 141 8.58 20.23 -22.21
C ILE A 141 9.84 20.75 -22.95
N ASN A 142 10.09 22.04 -22.88
CA ASN A 142 11.27 22.64 -23.53
C ASN A 142 12.57 22.27 -22.84
N THR A 143 12.53 21.88 -21.56
CA THR A 143 13.72 21.41 -20.83
C THR A 143 14.12 19.99 -21.23
N VAL A 144 13.21 19.22 -21.86
CA VAL A 144 13.50 17.89 -22.37
C VAL A 144 14.23 18.00 -23.70
N THR A 145 15.53 17.80 -23.65
CA THR A 145 16.45 17.81 -24.81
C THR A 145 16.94 16.37 -25.07
N ASP A 146 17.59 16.14 -26.21
CA ASP A 146 18.12 14.80 -26.53
C ASP A 146 19.04 14.24 -25.44
N PRO A 147 20.00 15.01 -24.84
CA PRO A 147 20.81 14.50 -23.73
C PRO A 147 20.01 14.15 -22.48
N VAL A 148 18.98 14.95 -22.13
CA VAL A 148 18.11 14.69 -20.98
C VAL A 148 17.31 13.41 -21.21
N LEU A 149 16.70 13.28 -22.39
CA LEU A 149 15.95 12.10 -22.78
C LEU A 149 16.82 10.84 -22.79
N ALA A 150 18.01 10.90 -23.40
CA ALA A 150 18.96 9.80 -23.45
C ALA A 150 19.31 9.30 -22.05
N LYS A 151 19.61 10.21 -21.14
CA LYS A 151 19.90 9.87 -19.75
C LYS A 151 18.72 9.17 -19.07
N GLU A 152 17.52 9.73 -19.19
CA GLU A 152 16.35 9.21 -18.45
C GLU A 152 15.87 7.88 -19.02
N LYS A 153 15.98 7.67 -20.33
CA LYS A 153 15.79 6.35 -20.94
C LYS A 153 16.67 5.28 -20.28
N GLN A 154 17.95 5.59 -19.97
CA GLN A 154 18.84 4.66 -19.26
C GLN A 154 18.36 4.39 -17.83
N VAL A 155 17.88 5.40 -17.11
CA VAL A 155 17.34 5.24 -15.76
C VAL A 155 16.15 4.27 -15.79
N VAL A 156 15.15 4.51 -16.64
CA VAL A 156 13.95 3.68 -16.77
C VAL A 156 14.30 2.24 -17.23
N LYS A 157 15.23 2.10 -18.19
CA LYS A 157 15.72 0.78 -18.62
C LYS A 157 16.39 0.02 -17.46
N ASN A 158 17.19 0.70 -16.64
CA ASN A 158 17.83 0.08 -15.48
C ASN A 158 16.80 -0.30 -14.41
N GLU A 159 15.79 0.54 -14.21
CA GLU A 159 14.68 0.22 -13.31
C GLU A 159 13.93 -1.02 -13.78
N LYS A 160 13.60 -1.11 -15.08
CA LYS A 160 12.96 -2.29 -15.65
C LYS A 160 13.78 -3.56 -15.38
N ARG A 161 15.10 -3.50 -15.60
CA ARG A 161 15.98 -4.64 -15.29
C ARG A 161 15.94 -5.00 -13.82
N GLN A 162 16.02 -4.04 -12.91
CA GLN A 162 16.02 -4.27 -11.46
C GLN A 162 14.66 -4.72 -10.92
N SER A 163 13.58 -4.14 -11.42
CA SER A 163 12.24 -4.34 -10.87
C SER A 163 11.45 -5.48 -11.53
N TYR A 164 11.85 -5.87 -12.75
CA TYR A 164 11.16 -6.91 -13.54
C TYR A 164 12.11 -7.99 -14.03
N ASP A 165 13.09 -7.66 -14.88
CA ASP A 165 13.84 -8.64 -15.66
C ASP A 165 14.76 -9.51 -14.80
N ASN A 166 15.40 -8.93 -13.77
CA ASN A 166 16.34 -9.59 -12.86
C ASN A 166 15.71 -10.02 -11.52
N ARG A 167 14.40 -10.19 -11.47
CA ARG A 167 13.69 -10.63 -10.26
C ARG A 167 13.00 -11.96 -10.45
N PRO A 168 12.96 -12.82 -9.41
CA PRO A 168 12.13 -14.01 -9.44
C PRO A 168 10.68 -13.64 -9.79
N TYR A 169 10.11 -14.35 -10.74
CA TYR A 169 8.73 -14.18 -11.23
C TYR A 169 8.44 -12.81 -11.87
N GLY A 170 9.45 -12.04 -12.25
CA GLY A 170 9.30 -10.67 -12.74
C GLY A 170 8.51 -10.55 -14.04
N TYR A 171 8.59 -11.54 -14.92
CA TYR A 171 7.83 -11.58 -16.18
C TYR A 171 6.38 -12.09 -16.02
N ASN A 172 5.95 -12.51 -14.82
CA ASN A 172 4.64 -13.14 -14.68
C ASN A 172 3.48 -12.24 -15.15
N GLN A 173 3.49 -10.96 -14.75
CA GLN A 173 2.46 -10.00 -15.17
C GLN A 173 2.53 -9.68 -16.67
N TYR A 174 3.72 -9.72 -17.28
CA TYR A 174 3.87 -9.59 -18.74
C TYR A 174 3.19 -10.77 -19.47
N VAL A 175 3.47 -11.99 -19.05
CA VAL A 175 2.87 -13.20 -19.65
C VAL A 175 1.35 -13.20 -19.47
N ILE A 176 0.85 -12.80 -18.30
CA ILE A 176 -0.58 -12.67 -18.05
C ILE A 176 -1.20 -11.64 -19.01
N GLY A 177 -0.66 -10.42 -19.07
CA GLY A 177 -1.20 -9.35 -19.91
C GLY A 177 -1.26 -9.74 -21.40
N LYS A 178 -0.18 -10.35 -21.93
CA LYS A 178 -0.11 -10.81 -23.31
C LYS A 178 -1.13 -11.90 -23.66
N ASN A 179 -1.59 -12.67 -22.71
CA ASN A 179 -2.51 -13.78 -22.94
C ASN A 179 -3.96 -13.47 -22.53
N LEU A 180 -4.15 -12.55 -21.58
CA LEU A 180 -5.48 -12.15 -21.09
C LEU A 180 -6.14 -11.11 -22.00
N TYR A 181 -5.34 -10.20 -22.54
CA TYR A 181 -5.81 -9.09 -23.37
C TYR A 181 -5.42 -9.29 -24.84
N PRO A 182 -6.33 -9.05 -25.80
CA PRO A 182 -5.99 -9.03 -27.22
C PRO A 182 -4.86 -8.05 -27.54
N LYS A 183 -4.14 -8.26 -28.64
CA LYS A 183 -2.99 -7.44 -29.02
C LYS A 183 -3.31 -5.95 -29.16
N ASP A 184 -4.52 -5.62 -29.60
CA ASP A 184 -5.02 -4.25 -29.73
C ASP A 184 -5.62 -3.67 -28.43
N HIS A 185 -5.58 -4.41 -27.32
CA HIS A 185 -6.11 -3.95 -26.04
C HIS A 185 -5.05 -3.13 -25.31
N PRO A 186 -5.40 -1.94 -24.74
CA PRO A 186 -4.46 -1.07 -24.03
C PRO A 186 -3.74 -1.71 -22.83
N TYR A 187 -4.25 -2.81 -22.29
CA TYR A 187 -3.63 -3.52 -21.17
C TYR A 187 -2.78 -4.72 -21.61
N ASN A 188 -2.53 -4.87 -22.92
CA ASN A 188 -1.68 -5.95 -23.43
C ASN A 188 -0.18 -5.73 -23.15
N TRP A 189 0.24 -4.52 -22.75
CA TRP A 189 1.63 -4.18 -22.38
C TRP A 189 1.75 -3.72 -20.95
N GLN A 190 2.98 -3.72 -20.45
CA GLN A 190 3.30 -3.28 -19.09
C GLN A 190 3.46 -1.76 -19.00
N VAL A 191 3.18 -1.20 -17.82
CA VAL A 191 3.36 0.24 -17.53
C VAL A 191 4.81 0.70 -17.75
N ILE A 192 5.78 -0.13 -17.37
CA ILE A 192 7.21 0.16 -17.57
C ILE A 192 7.63 0.17 -19.06
N GLY A 193 6.81 -0.38 -19.94
CA GLY A 193 7.09 -0.50 -21.36
C GLY A 193 8.08 -1.60 -21.75
N SER A 194 8.39 -1.68 -23.04
CA SER A 194 9.45 -2.56 -23.55
C SER A 194 10.77 -1.79 -23.63
N LEU A 195 11.90 -2.50 -23.49
CA LEU A 195 13.22 -1.90 -23.65
C LEU A 195 13.46 -1.40 -25.06
N GLU A 196 12.91 -2.11 -26.06
CA GLU A 196 13.00 -1.70 -27.46
C GLU A 196 12.25 -0.40 -27.73
N ASP A 197 11.02 -0.27 -27.23
CA ASP A 197 10.20 0.94 -27.40
C ASP A 197 10.87 2.15 -26.75
N LEU A 198 11.38 1.97 -25.53
CA LEU A 198 12.13 3.02 -24.82
C LEU A 198 13.41 3.41 -25.57
N GLN A 199 14.14 2.41 -26.11
CA GLN A 199 15.35 2.68 -26.91
C GLN A 199 15.01 3.53 -28.15
N ASN A 200 13.94 3.18 -28.85
CA ASN A 200 13.52 3.80 -30.10
C ASN A 200 12.72 5.11 -29.91
N ALA A 201 12.42 5.49 -28.66
CA ALA A 201 11.73 6.73 -28.36
C ALA A 201 12.56 7.95 -28.79
N THR A 202 11.95 8.82 -29.59
CA THR A 202 12.56 10.07 -30.06
C THR A 202 12.06 11.26 -29.24
N LEU A 203 12.81 12.37 -29.26
CA LEU A 203 12.38 13.63 -28.63
C LEU A 203 11.04 14.11 -29.21
N GLN A 204 10.81 13.89 -30.51
CA GLN A 204 9.54 14.27 -31.15
C GLN A 204 8.36 13.42 -30.62
N ASP A 205 8.56 12.12 -30.41
CA ASP A 205 7.53 11.25 -29.83
C ASP A 205 7.16 11.74 -28.42
N VAL A 206 8.17 12.10 -27.61
CA VAL A 206 8.00 12.65 -26.26
C VAL A 206 7.20 13.95 -26.31
N LYS A 207 7.57 14.89 -27.19
CA LYS A 207 6.84 16.16 -27.37
C LYS A 207 5.39 15.96 -27.83
N ASN A 208 5.14 14.99 -28.70
CA ASN A 208 3.80 14.66 -29.17
C ASN A 208 2.95 14.08 -28.04
N PHE A 209 3.51 13.16 -27.22
CA PHE A 209 2.82 12.58 -26.08
C PHE A 209 2.45 13.64 -25.04
N TYR A 210 3.37 14.56 -24.73
CA TYR A 210 3.10 15.68 -23.83
C TYR A 210 1.96 16.55 -24.34
N LYS A 211 2.05 17.06 -25.58
CA LYS A 211 1.04 17.95 -26.18
C LYS A 211 -0.36 17.35 -26.18
N LYS A 212 -0.46 16.05 -26.28
CA LYS A 212 -1.73 15.35 -26.29
C LYS A 212 -2.31 15.10 -24.90
N TRP A 213 -1.48 14.68 -23.95
CA TRP A 213 -1.96 14.11 -22.69
C TRP A 213 -1.70 14.99 -21.48
N TYR A 214 -0.58 15.74 -21.42
CA TYR A 214 -0.21 16.58 -20.29
C TYR A 214 -0.75 18.01 -20.46
N VAL A 215 -2.05 18.12 -20.52
CA VAL A 215 -2.79 19.36 -20.76
C VAL A 215 -3.82 19.60 -19.66
N PRO A 216 -4.17 20.87 -19.36
CA PRO A 216 -5.08 21.21 -18.27
C PRO A 216 -6.41 20.45 -18.29
N ASN A 217 -7.02 20.34 -19.46
CA ASN A 217 -8.31 19.65 -19.64
C ASN A 217 -8.24 18.11 -19.53
N ASN A 218 -7.06 17.57 -19.23
CA ASN A 218 -6.85 16.15 -18.89
C ASN A 218 -6.28 15.98 -17.47
N ALA A 219 -6.29 17.04 -16.67
CA ALA A 219 -5.68 17.04 -15.34
C ALA A 219 -6.67 17.46 -14.25
N THR A 220 -6.42 16.97 -13.05
CA THR A 220 -7.11 17.36 -11.82
C THR A 220 -6.06 17.79 -10.80
N LEU A 221 -6.15 19.04 -10.33
CA LEU A 221 -5.37 19.55 -9.22
C LEU A 221 -6.20 19.46 -7.93
N VAL A 222 -5.67 18.83 -6.90
CA VAL A 222 -6.34 18.76 -5.59
C VAL A 222 -5.48 19.44 -4.54
N LEU A 223 -6.10 20.34 -3.78
CA LEU A 223 -5.53 21.00 -2.62
C LEU A 223 -6.33 20.60 -1.39
N SER A 224 -5.74 19.80 -0.52
CA SER A 224 -6.42 19.22 0.65
C SER A 224 -5.66 19.54 1.93
N GLY A 225 -6.26 20.31 2.85
CA GLY A 225 -5.62 20.67 4.12
C GLY A 225 -5.99 22.05 4.64
N ASP A 226 -5.10 22.67 5.41
CA ASP A 226 -5.33 24.01 6.00
C ASP A 226 -5.18 25.10 4.94
N ILE A 227 -6.23 25.26 4.15
CA ILE A 227 -6.30 26.23 3.05
C ILE A 227 -7.35 27.29 3.29
N ASN A 228 -7.11 28.49 2.70
CA ASN A 228 -8.13 29.47 2.41
C ASN A 228 -8.48 29.36 0.92
N ILE A 229 -9.71 28.94 0.61
CA ILE A 229 -10.14 28.65 -0.77
C ILE A 229 -10.04 29.88 -1.65
N GLU A 230 -10.50 31.04 -1.19
CA GLU A 230 -10.46 32.29 -1.98
C GLU A 230 -9.00 32.64 -2.39
N GLN A 231 -8.08 32.51 -1.43
CA GLN A 231 -6.68 32.82 -1.70
C GLN A 231 -6.04 31.76 -2.60
N ALA A 232 -6.31 30.48 -2.36
CA ALA A 232 -5.80 29.37 -3.18
C ALA A 232 -6.32 29.49 -4.63
N THR A 233 -7.60 29.84 -4.81
CA THR A 233 -8.19 30.09 -6.12
C THR A 233 -7.47 31.21 -6.87
N LYS A 234 -7.13 32.33 -6.20
CA LYS A 234 -6.33 33.42 -6.83
C LYS A 234 -4.96 32.93 -7.29
N TRP A 235 -4.28 32.09 -6.50
CA TRP A 235 -3.00 31.50 -6.88
C TRP A 235 -3.13 30.53 -8.04
N VAL A 236 -4.16 29.70 -8.03
CA VAL A 236 -4.42 28.76 -9.13
C VAL A 236 -4.66 29.51 -10.42
N HIS A 237 -5.53 30.50 -10.45
CA HIS A 237 -5.74 31.36 -11.64
C HIS A 237 -4.43 32.02 -12.09
N ARG A 238 -3.67 32.60 -11.16
CA ARG A 238 -2.41 33.26 -11.49
C ARG A 238 -1.42 32.34 -12.20
N TYR A 239 -1.32 31.09 -11.78
CA TYR A 239 -0.27 30.19 -12.25
C TYR A 239 -0.73 29.26 -13.38
N PHE A 240 -2.02 28.92 -13.46
CA PHE A 240 -2.50 27.92 -14.40
C PHE A 240 -3.28 28.51 -15.60
N ASP A 241 -3.88 29.70 -15.53
CA ASP A 241 -4.74 30.21 -16.60
C ASP A 241 -4.00 30.38 -17.94
N GLU A 242 -2.70 30.69 -17.92
CA GLU A 242 -1.89 30.86 -19.15
C GLU A 242 -1.53 29.51 -19.80
N ILE A 243 -1.67 28.40 -19.12
CA ILE A 243 -1.35 27.08 -19.68
C ILE A 243 -2.44 26.74 -20.71
N PRO A 244 -2.05 26.55 -22.00
CA PRO A 244 -3.05 26.35 -23.03
C PRO A 244 -3.83 25.05 -22.85
N LYS A 245 -5.13 25.13 -23.15
CA LYS A 245 -5.98 23.95 -23.28
C LYS A 245 -5.46 23.03 -24.39
N GLY A 246 -5.52 21.71 -24.17
CA GLY A 246 -5.22 20.75 -25.23
C GLY A 246 -6.12 20.92 -26.43
N THR A 247 -5.54 20.88 -27.62
CA THR A 247 -6.25 21.08 -28.89
C THR A 247 -6.86 19.80 -29.46
N GLU A 248 -6.37 18.64 -29.00
CA GLU A 248 -6.92 17.33 -29.38
C GLU A 248 -8.05 16.93 -28.44
N GLU A 249 -9.09 16.31 -29.02
CA GLU A 249 -10.16 15.70 -28.22
C GLU A 249 -9.63 14.51 -27.44
N ILE A 250 -9.83 14.52 -26.13
CA ILE A 250 -9.49 13.40 -25.26
C ILE A 250 -10.68 12.45 -25.20
N THR A 251 -10.66 11.47 -26.09
CA THR A 251 -11.71 10.47 -26.17
C THR A 251 -11.56 9.45 -25.04
N ALA A 252 -12.64 9.19 -24.30
CA ALA A 252 -12.70 8.12 -23.33
C ALA A 252 -12.47 6.76 -24.00
N LEU A 253 -11.61 5.94 -23.43
CA LEU A 253 -11.43 4.57 -23.93
C LEU A 253 -12.63 3.70 -23.56
N ALA A 254 -13.01 2.84 -24.48
CA ALA A 254 -14.10 1.90 -24.23
C ALA A 254 -13.72 0.86 -23.18
N LYS A 255 -14.59 0.64 -22.20
CA LYS A 255 -14.47 -0.46 -21.26
C LYS A 255 -14.55 -1.78 -22.02
N ARG A 256 -13.51 -2.58 -21.91
CA ARG A 256 -13.37 -3.82 -22.67
C ARG A 256 -12.73 -4.91 -21.79
N PRO A 257 -13.52 -5.79 -21.19
CA PRO A 257 -12.98 -6.88 -20.36
C PRO A 257 -12.01 -7.77 -21.15
N GLY A 258 -11.08 -8.38 -20.46
CA GLY A 258 -10.24 -9.44 -21.01
C GLY A 258 -11.12 -10.63 -21.47
N PHE A 259 -10.62 -11.42 -22.41
CA PHE A 259 -11.33 -12.57 -22.94
C PHE A 259 -10.42 -13.77 -23.13
N VAL A 260 -10.79 -14.90 -22.56
CA VAL A 260 -10.08 -16.18 -22.67
C VAL A 260 -10.98 -17.19 -23.35
N LYS A 261 -10.74 -17.44 -24.65
CA LYS A 261 -11.54 -18.38 -25.47
C LYS A 261 -11.42 -19.82 -24.98
N GLU A 262 -10.23 -20.21 -24.54
CA GLU A 262 -9.90 -21.53 -24.00
C GLU A 262 -8.89 -21.38 -22.87
N THR A 263 -8.92 -22.29 -21.91
CA THR A 263 -7.93 -22.28 -20.82
C THR A 263 -6.52 -22.49 -21.38
N LYS A 264 -5.58 -21.62 -20.98
CA LYS A 264 -4.20 -21.66 -21.43
C LYS A 264 -3.29 -22.02 -20.27
N PHE A 265 -2.43 -23.00 -20.48
CA PHE A 265 -1.33 -23.32 -19.59
C PHE A 265 -0.03 -22.84 -20.22
N ILE A 266 0.71 -21.99 -19.51
CA ILE A 266 1.90 -21.32 -20.00
C ILE A 266 2.99 -21.49 -18.95
N TYR A 267 4.22 -21.83 -19.34
CA TYR A 267 5.34 -21.91 -18.42
C TYR A 267 6.50 -21.03 -18.84
N TYR A 268 7.31 -20.67 -17.87
CA TYR A 268 8.58 -19.98 -18.07
C TYR A 268 9.63 -20.51 -17.10
N GLU A 269 10.81 -20.80 -17.61
CA GLU A 269 11.98 -21.18 -16.82
C GLU A 269 12.71 -19.94 -16.38
N ASP A 270 12.47 -19.54 -15.13
CA ASP A 270 12.94 -18.30 -14.56
C ASP A 270 14.37 -18.44 -14.02
N ASN A 271 15.28 -17.60 -14.50
CA ASN A 271 16.69 -17.60 -14.10
C ASN A 271 16.90 -17.30 -12.60
N PHE A 272 15.95 -16.66 -11.94
CA PHE A 272 16.06 -16.15 -10.58
C PHE A 272 15.16 -16.89 -9.58
N ALA A 273 14.12 -17.57 -10.05
CA ALA A 273 13.24 -18.36 -9.20
C ALA A 273 13.99 -19.54 -8.56
N ARG A 274 13.70 -19.78 -7.28
CA ARG A 274 14.26 -20.93 -6.53
C ARG A 274 13.22 -22.02 -6.30
N VAL A 275 11.96 -21.68 -6.39
CA VAL A 275 10.82 -22.58 -6.20
C VAL A 275 9.75 -22.27 -7.25
N PRO A 276 8.90 -23.24 -7.64
CA PRO A 276 7.87 -23.00 -8.64
C PRO A 276 6.74 -22.13 -8.08
N GLN A 277 6.15 -21.31 -8.96
CA GLN A 277 4.96 -20.51 -8.67
C GLN A 277 3.89 -20.78 -9.72
N LEU A 278 2.67 -21.05 -9.26
CA LEU A 278 1.46 -21.11 -10.07
C LEU A 278 0.67 -19.82 -9.89
N THR A 279 0.24 -19.21 -10.99
CA THR A 279 -0.75 -18.12 -10.96
C THR A 279 -1.89 -18.46 -11.92
N MET A 280 -3.13 -18.48 -11.41
CA MET A 280 -4.35 -18.69 -12.19
C MET A 280 -5.12 -17.38 -12.27
N VAL A 281 -5.53 -16.94 -13.48
CA VAL A 281 -6.10 -15.60 -13.71
C VAL A 281 -7.36 -15.71 -14.56
N TRP A 282 -8.44 -15.09 -14.08
CA TRP A 282 -9.70 -14.94 -14.79
C TRP A 282 -9.97 -13.47 -15.13
N PRO A 283 -10.48 -13.15 -16.32
CA PRO A 283 -10.90 -11.79 -16.64
C PRO A 283 -12.16 -11.42 -15.85
N THR A 284 -12.19 -10.18 -15.38
CA THR A 284 -13.31 -9.62 -14.60
C THR A 284 -13.67 -8.21 -15.10
N VAL A 285 -14.35 -7.45 -14.26
CA VAL A 285 -14.90 -6.12 -14.55
C VAL A 285 -13.95 -4.99 -14.19
N GLU A 286 -14.24 -3.85 -14.73
CA GLU A 286 -13.56 -2.60 -14.45
C GLU A 286 -13.78 -2.10 -13.02
N SER A 287 -12.98 -1.09 -12.60
CA SER A 287 -13.14 -0.40 -11.32
C SER A 287 -14.54 0.20 -11.16
N TYR A 288 -15.04 0.21 -9.93
CA TYR A 288 -16.37 0.74 -9.55
C TYR A 288 -17.58 0.04 -10.17
N HIS A 289 -17.37 -1.04 -10.93
CA HIS A 289 -18.47 -1.90 -11.37
C HIS A 289 -19.14 -2.57 -10.16
N PRO A 290 -20.47 -2.75 -10.12
CA PRO A 290 -21.15 -3.38 -8.96
C PRO A 290 -20.59 -4.75 -8.57
N ASP A 291 -20.15 -5.57 -9.52
CA ASP A 291 -19.57 -6.88 -9.25
C ASP A 291 -18.17 -6.82 -8.63
N ALA A 292 -17.44 -5.71 -8.79
CA ALA A 292 -16.07 -5.57 -8.23
C ALA A 292 -16.05 -5.73 -6.72
N TYR A 293 -17.03 -5.17 -6.02
CA TYR A 293 -17.13 -5.24 -4.55
C TYR A 293 -17.33 -6.67 -4.06
N ALA A 294 -18.16 -7.45 -4.75
CA ALA A 294 -18.37 -8.85 -4.39
C ALA A 294 -17.16 -9.73 -4.75
N LEU A 295 -16.42 -9.41 -5.82
CA LEU A 295 -15.16 -10.08 -6.17
C LEU A 295 -14.06 -9.81 -5.12
N ASP A 296 -13.99 -8.61 -4.57
CA ASP A 296 -13.07 -8.27 -3.48
C ASP A 296 -13.40 -9.06 -2.22
N VAL A 297 -14.69 -9.15 -1.86
CA VAL A 297 -15.14 -10.00 -0.73
C VAL A 297 -14.79 -11.47 -0.97
N LEU A 298 -15.04 -11.99 -2.19
CA LEU A 298 -14.70 -13.37 -2.55
C LEU A 298 -13.21 -13.66 -2.38
N SER A 299 -12.35 -12.76 -2.87
CA SER A 299 -10.90 -12.94 -2.78
C SER A 299 -10.42 -12.96 -1.33
N GLN A 300 -10.95 -12.06 -0.49
CA GLN A 300 -10.62 -12.02 0.94
C GLN A 300 -11.15 -13.25 1.68
N TYR A 301 -12.38 -13.68 1.40
CA TYR A 301 -12.94 -14.87 2.02
C TYR A 301 -12.10 -16.12 1.74
N LEU A 302 -11.61 -16.27 0.51
CA LEU A 302 -10.82 -17.44 0.12
C LEU A 302 -9.41 -17.46 0.68
N THR A 303 -8.83 -16.31 1.09
CA THR A 303 -7.41 -16.21 1.49
C THR A 303 -7.15 -15.54 2.83
N GLU A 304 -8.08 -14.77 3.40
CA GLU A 304 -7.78 -14.00 4.60
C GLU A 304 -8.00 -14.81 5.88
N GLY A 305 -6.92 -14.98 6.64
CA GLY A 305 -6.91 -15.72 7.91
C GLY A 305 -6.64 -17.23 7.74
N LYS A 306 -6.29 -17.88 8.84
CA LYS A 306 -5.91 -19.30 8.86
C LYS A 306 -7.06 -20.24 8.46
N SER A 307 -8.31 -19.84 8.66
CA SER A 307 -9.51 -20.59 8.32
C SER A 307 -10.01 -20.40 6.91
N ALA A 308 -9.41 -19.51 6.14
CA ALA A 308 -9.78 -19.27 4.75
C ALA A 308 -9.60 -20.55 3.91
N PRO A 309 -10.52 -20.86 2.99
CA PRO A 309 -10.52 -22.13 2.26
C PRO A 309 -9.18 -22.48 1.58
N LEU A 310 -8.52 -21.53 0.91
CA LEU A 310 -7.21 -21.77 0.29
C LEU A 310 -6.11 -22.04 1.32
N ASN A 311 -6.08 -21.29 2.42
CA ASN A 311 -5.09 -21.49 3.47
C ASN A 311 -5.30 -22.81 4.21
N GLN A 312 -6.54 -23.15 4.48
CA GLN A 312 -6.86 -24.43 5.12
C GLN A 312 -6.41 -25.61 4.24
N VAL A 313 -6.79 -25.62 2.96
CA VAL A 313 -6.48 -26.73 2.07
C VAL A 313 -5.00 -26.79 1.74
N LEU A 314 -4.41 -25.69 1.28
CA LEU A 314 -3.05 -25.69 0.74
C LEU A 314 -1.97 -25.68 1.83
N ILE A 315 -2.21 -24.95 2.94
CA ILE A 315 -1.21 -24.75 3.99
C ILE A 315 -1.38 -25.76 5.12
N ALA A 316 -2.60 -25.87 5.68
CA ALA A 316 -2.82 -26.71 6.86
C ALA A 316 -2.94 -28.19 6.52
N ASP A 317 -3.80 -28.56 5.54
CA ASP A 317 -4.12 -29.95 5.21
C ASP A 317 -3.06 -30.58 4.32
N LEU A 318 -2.77 -29.98 3.17
CA LEU A 318 -1.87 -30.55 2.14
C LEU A 318 -0.41 -30.15 2.32
N LYS A 319 -0.12 -29.06 3.05
CA LYS A 319 1.24 -28.55 3.31
C LYS A 319 2.07 -28.31 2.05
N LEU A 320 1.44 -27.80 1.00
CA LEU A 320 2.06 -27.55 -0.30
C LEU A 320 2.73 -26.20 -0.39
N THR A 321 2.36 -25.27 0.47
CA THR A 321 2.87 -23.88 0.48
C THR A 321 2.84 -23.29 1.88
N SER A 322 3.59 -22.21 2.09
CA SER A 322 3.46 -21.35 3.28
C SER A 322 2.52 -20.16 3.07
N TYR A 323 2.13 -19.87 1.82
CA TYR A 323 1.37 -18.69 1.47
C TYR A 323 0.59 -18.87 0.17
N ALA A 324 -0.70 -18.64 0.22
CA ALA A 324 -1.58 -18.54 -0.94
C ALA A 324 -2.24 -17.16 -0.94
N SER A 325 -2.35 -16.52 -2.08
CA SER A 325 -3.01 -15.24 -2.23
C SER A 325 -4.05 -15.29 -3.33
N MET A 326 -5.14 -14.56 -3.13
CA MET A 326 -6.12 -14.26 -4.16
C MET A 326 -6.47 -12.78 -4.05
N TYR A 327 -6.51 -12.08 -5.16
CA TYR A 327 -6.89 -10.67 -5.19
C TYR A 327 -7.52 -10.29 -6.52
N SER A 328 -8.42 -9.32 -6.46
CA SER A 328 -9.01 -8.66 -7.60
C SER A 328 -8.18 -7.43 -7.96
N ARG A 329 -7.92 -7.23 -9.23
CA ARG A 329 -7.23 -6.06 -9.76
C ARG A 329 -8.10 -5.43 -10.82
N ASN A 330 -8.81 -4.39 -10.42
CA ASN A 330 -9.69 -3.64 -11.31
C ASN A 330 -8.97 -2.36 -11.76
N SER A 331 -9.07 -2.06 -13.03
CA SER A 331 -8.55 -0.86 -13.69
C SER A 331 -9.69 -0.17 -14.43
N GLU A 332 -9.47 0.97 -15.07
CA GLU A 332 -10.53 1.77 -15.70
C GLU A 332 -11.32 0.99 -16.77
N LEU A 333 -10.63 0.17 -17.57
CA LEU A 333 -11.23 -0.48 -18.75
C LEU A 333 -11.60 -1.94 -18.54
N ALA A 334 -10.95 -2.61 -17.61
CA ALA A 334 -11.09 -4.05 -17.37
C ALA A 334 -10.52 -4.44 -16.00
N GLY A 335 -10.89 -5.63 -15.53
CA GLY A 335 -10.31 -6.23 -14.33
C GLY A 335 -9.87 -7.67 -14.53
N GLU A 336 -9.19 -8.17 -13.54
CA GLU A 336 -8.72 -9.55 -13.44
C GLU A 336 -8.76 -10.01 -11.97
N ILE A 337 -9.12 -11.26 -11.74
CA ILE A 337 -8.97 -11.89 -10.44
C ILE A 337 -7.95 -13.02 -10.55
N GLN A 338 -7.01 -13.09 -9.62
CA GLN A 338 -5.91 -14.03 -9.71
C GLN A 338 -5.64 -14.73 -8.39
N VAL A 339 -5.35 -16.03 -8.48
CA VAL A 339 -4.83 -16.86 -7.37
C VAL A 339 -3.36 -17.12 -7.65
N SER A 340 -2.49 -16.82 -6.69
CA SER A 340 -1.07 -17.07 -6.81
C SER A 340 -0.56 -17.88 -5.62
N VAL A 341 0.13 -18.98 -5.92
CA VAL A 341 0.67 -19.92 -4.93
C VAL A 341 2.10 -20.27 -5.26
N ARG A 342 2.97 -20.17 -4.28
CA ARG A 342 4.38 -20.55 -4.40
C ARG A 342 4.62 -21.87 -3.68
N ALA A 343 5.12 -22.88 -4.39
CA ALA A 343 5.38 -24.19 -3.82
C ALA A 343 6.47 -24.18 -2.74
N PHE A 344 6.48 -25.20 -1.89
CA PHE A 344 7.67 -25.54 -1.10
C PHE A 344 8.64 -26.31 -1.97
N ASN A 345 9.92 -25.93 -1.96
CA ASN A 345 11.01 -26.63 -2.66
C ASN A 345 10.62 -26.94 -4.13
N GLU A 346 10.85 -28.16 -4.57
CA GLU A 346 10.57 -28.66 -5.92
C GLU A 346 9.13 -29.21 -6.07
N GLY A 347 8.16 -28.69 -5.29
CA GLY A 347 6.78 -29.17 -5.30
C GLY A 347 6.10 -29.00 -6.65
N HIS A 348 5.36 -30.06 -7.07
CA HIS A 348 4.66 -30.07 -8.34
C HIS A 348 3.45 -29.13 -8.37
N LEU A 349 3.39 -28.25 -9.38
CA LEU A 349 2.29 -27.30 -9.52
C LEU A 349 0.93 -27.96 -9.83
N MET A 350 0.93 -29.21 -10.30
CA MET A 350 -0.31 -29.98 -10.48
C MET A 350 -1.03 -30.26 -9.15
N GLU A 351 -0.28 -30.55 -8.09
CA GLU A 351 -0.86 -30.75 -6.74
C GLU A 351 -1.42 -29.44 -6.17
N ILE A 352 -0.71 -28.33 -6.41
CA ILE A 352 -1.20 -26.99 -6.03
C ILE A 352 -2.50 -26.65 -6.75
N LYS A 353 -2.55 -26.89 -8.09
CA LYS A 353 -3.77 -26.69 -8.87
C LYS A 353 -4.93 -27.52 -8.33
N ALA A 354 -4.72 -28.80 -8.08
CA ALA A 354 -5.73 -29.67 -7.49
C ALA A 354 -6.18 -29.18 -6.09
N GLY A 355 -5.25 -28.66 -5.29
CA GLY A 355 -5.55 -28.05 -3.99
C GLY A 355 -6.39 -26.77 -4.11
N ILE A 356 -6.12 -25.91 -5.10
CA ILE A 356 -6.94 -24.73 -5.39
C ILE A 356 -8.36 -25.15 -5.78
N GLU A 357 -8.49 -26.12 -6.67
CA GLU A 357 -9.79 -26.66 -7.09
C GLU A 357 -10.55 -27.26 -5.91
N LYS A 358 -9.88 -27.98 -5.01
CA LYS A 358 -10.49 -28.50 -3.77
C LYS A 358 -10.97 -27.37 -2.85
N ALA A 359 -10.23 -26.28 -2.74
CA ALA A 359 -10.65 -25.11 -1.96
C ALA A 359 -11.87 -24.41 -2.59
N PHE A 360 -11.93 -24.33 -3.91
CA PHE A 360 -13.09 -23.81 -4.62
C PHE A 360 -14.32 -24.71 -4.44
N LEU A 361 -14.14 -26.03 -4.52
CA LEU A 361 -15.21 -27.00 -4.25
C LEU A 361 -15.73 -26.87 -2.79
N LYS A 362 -14.84 -26.61 -1.84
CA LYS A 362 -15.25 -26.33 -0.46
C LYS A 362 -16.13 -25.09 -0.40
N PHE A 363 -15.74 -23.99 -1.09
CA PHE A 363 -16.56 -22.79 -1.17
C PHE A 363 -17.93 -23.06 -1.86
N GLU A 364 -17.95 -23.85 -2.94
CA GLU A 364 -19.19 -24.21 -3.62
C GLU A 364 -20.19 -24.94 -2.73
N ASN A 365 -19.68 -25.80 -1.85
CA ASN A 365 -20.52 -26.60 -0.94
C ASN A 365 -20.96 -25.82 0.31
N GLU A 366 -20.11 -24.95 0.85
CA GLU A 366 -20.34 -24.30 2.14
C GLU A 366 -20.83 -22.86 1.97
N GLY A 367 -20.45 -22.18 0.87
CA GLY A 367 -20.69 -20.76 0.66
C GLY A 367 -19.93 -19.87 1.65
N ILE A 368 -20.29 -18.59 1.65
CA ILE A 368 -19.82 -17.65 2.68
C ILE A 368 -20.93 -17.44 3.72
N SER A 369 -20.60 -17.64 5.00
CA SER A 369 -21.53 -17.35 6.09
C SER A 369 -21.74 -15.84 6.24
N VAL A 370 -22.92 -15.43 6.73
CA VAL A 370 -23.19 -14.02 7.09
C VAL A 370 -22.17 -13.49 8.09
N LYS A 371 -21.71 -14.35 9.00
CA LYS A 371 -20.71 -14.01 10.00
C LYS A 371 -19.36 -13.71 9.36
N ASP A 372 -18.88 -14.52 8.41
CA ASP A 372 -17.62 -14.30 7.72
C ASP A 372 -17.71 -13.10 6.77
N LEU A 373 -18.85 -12.90 6.10
CA LEU A 373 -19.10 -11.71 5.30
C LEU A 373 -19.02 -10.42 6.14
N ASN A 374 -19.67 -10.40 7.30
CA ASN A 374 -19.63 -9.23 8.19
C ASN A 374 -18.23 -8.97 8.73
N ARG A 375 -17.45 -10.02 9.00
CA ARG A 375 -16.04 -9.92 9.38
C ARG A 375 -15.21 -9.21 8.29
N ILE A 376 -15.36 -9.62 7.04
CA ILE A 376 -14.66 -9.03 5.90
C ILE A 376 -15.08 -7.56 5.72
N LYS A 377 -16.38 -7.29 5.72
CA LYS A 377 -16.91 -5.92 5.61
C LYS A 377 -16.39 -5.00 6.71
N ALA A 378 -16.29 -5.49 7.96
CA ALA A 378 -15.73 -4.70 9.06
C ALA A 378 -14.26 -4.31 8.80
N GLY A 379 -13.46 -5.23 8.22
CA GLY A 379 -12.09 -4.93 7.80
C GLY A 379 -12.02 -3.90 6.67
N GLN A 380 -12.88 -4.06 5.65
CA GLN A 380 -12.98 -3.13 4.51
C GLN A 380 -13.42 -1.74 4.97
N GLU A 381 -14.42 -1.64 5.85
CA GLU A 381 -14.90 -0.39 6.44
C GLU A 381 -13.77 0.32 7.22
N THR A 382 -13.03 -0.41 8.04
CA THR A 382 -11.88 0.16 8.76
C THR A 382 -10.79 0.66 7.81
N SER A 383 -10.50 -0.10 6.74
CA SER A 383 -9.51 0.27 5.75
C SER A 383 -9.92 1.51 4.96
N PHE A 384 -11.20 1.62 4.63
CA PHE A 384 -11.77 2.80 3.99
C PHE A 384 -11.58 4.05 4.85
N TYR A 385 -12.02 4.04 6.12
CA TYR A 385 -11.83 5.18 7.00
C TYR A 385 -10.35 5.51 7.26
N ARG A 386 -9.50 4.49 7.29
CA ARG A 386 -8.05 4.69 7.41
C ARG A 386 -7.47 5.45 6.22
N SER A 387 -7.95 5.19 5.00
CA SER A 387 -7.52 5.92 3.80
C SER A 387 -7.89 7.41 3.87
N LEU A 388 -8.93 7.77 4.61
CA LEU A 388 -9.42 9.14 4.80
C LEU A 388 -8.85 9.84 6.04
N SER A 389 -7.94 9.21 6.79
CA SER A 389 -7.39 9.77 8.04
C SER A 389 -6.25 10.76 7.84
N SER A 390 -5.96 11.18 6.62
CA SER A 390 -4.94 12.18 6.31
C SER A 390 -5.37 13.08 5.17
N VAL A 391 -4.87 14.31 5.14
CA VAL A 391 -5.13 15.27 4.05
C VAL A 391 -4.73 14.71 2.69
N LEU A 392 -3.61 13.97 2.62
CA LEU A 392 -3.15 13.31 1.40
C LEU A 392 -4.10 12.20 0.95
N GLY A 393 -4.56 11.36 1.89
CA GLY A 393 -5.50 10.27 1.60
C GLY A 393 -6.85 10.80 1.09
N LYS A 394 -7.38 11.86 1.72
CA LYS A 394 -8.58 12.56 1.25
C LYS A 394 -8.38 13.16 -0.13
N GLY A 395 -7.25 13.85 -0.37
CA GLY A 395 -6.90 14.43 -1.66
C GLY A 395 -6.86 13.39 -2.78
N ASN A 396 -6.16 12.27 -2.55
CA ASN A 396 -6.04 11.19 -3.54
C ASN A 396 -7.39 10.51 -3.86
N ASN A 397 -8.28 10.35 -2.86
CA ASN A 397 -9.64 9.86 -3.11
C ASN A 397 -10.44 10.82 -3.99
N LEU A 398 -10.43 12.13 -3.67
CA LEU A 398 -11.11 13.16 -4.46
C LEU A 398 -10.59 13.21 -5.91
N ALA A 399 -9.25 13.16 -6.10
CA ALA A 399 -8.61 13.13 -7.41
C ALA A 399 -9.03 11.89 -8.21
N SER A 400 -8.99 10.71 -7.60
CA SER A 400 -9.34 9.43 -8.24
C SER A 400 -10.80 9.38 -8.66
N TYR A 401 -11.71 9.74 -7.77
CA TYR A 401 -13.14 9.75 -8.09
C TYR A 401 -13.49 10.79 -9.16
N ASN A 402 -12.83 11.98 -9.12
CA ASN A 402 -13.01 12.95 -10.20
C ASN A 402 -12.51 12.42 -11.54
N THR A 403 -11.32 11.85 -11.56
CA THR A 403 -10.67 11.38 -12.79
C THR A 403 -11.44 10.23 -13.45
N TYR A 404 -11.90 9.24 -12.68
CA TYR A 404 -12.54 8.05 -13.23
C TYR A 404 -14.07 8.13 -13.34
N LEU A 405 -14.71 8.95 -12.51
CA LEU A 405 -16.18 9.02 -12.42
C LEU A 405 -16.75 10.42 -12.66
N GLY A 406 -15.90 11.46 -12.76
CA GLY A 406 -16.34 12.85 -12.82
C GLY A 406 -17.01 13.36 -11.55
N ASN A 407 -17.01 12.58 -10.48
CA ASN A 407 -17.70 12.86 -9.21
C ASN A 407 -16.76 12.73 -8.01
N PRO A 408 -16.12 13.80 -7.54
CA PRO A 408 -15.22 13.75 -6.37
C PRO A 408 -15.90 13.22 -5.10
N GLY A 409 -17.21 13.43 -4.95
CA GLY A 409 -18.00 13.03 -3.77
C GLY A 409 -18.40 11.56 -3.70
N PHE A 410 -17.86 10.68 -4.56
CA PHE A 410 -18.29 9.29 -4.65
C PHE A 410 -17.94 8.43 -3.42
N ALA A 411 -17.11 8.90 -2.50
CA ALA A 411 -16.67 8.16 -1.32
C ALA A 411 -17.81 7.54 -0.50
N THR A 412 -18.91 8.29 -0.29
CA THR A 412 -20.10 7.81 0.43
C THR A 412 -20.79 6.65 -0.29
N GLU A 413 -20.91 6.75 -1.60
CA GLU A 413 -21.50 5.68 -2.41
C GLU A 413 -20.60 4.44 -2.48
N ASP A 414 -19.31 4.64 -2.54
CA ASP A 414 -18.30 3.56 -2.61
C ASP A 414 -18.36 2.67 -1.36
N ILE A 415 -18.35 3.28 -0.17
CA ILE A 415 -18.47 2.50 1.08
C ILE A 415 -19.86 1.88 1.23
N LYS A 416 -20.93 2.52 0.78
CA LYS A 416 -22.27 1.94 0.77
C LYS A 416 -22.32 0.67 -0.08
N ARG A 417 -21.74 0.68 -1.28
CA ARG A 417 -21.66 -0.50 -2.16
C ARG A 417 -20.86 -1.62 -1.54
N THR A 418 -19.73 -1.31 -0.91
CA THR A 418 -18.94 -2.28 -0.15
C THR A 418 -19.78 -2.95 0.93
N LEU A 419 -20.48 -2.16 1.73
CA LEU A 419 -21.29 -2.67 2.84
C LEU A 419 -22.61 -3.34 2.40
N ALA A 420 -23.09 -3.09 1.19
CA ALA A 420 -24.32 -3.70 0.64
C ALA A 420 -24.13 -5.12 0.11
N VAL A 421 -22.87 -5.58 -0.16
CA VAL A 421 -22.60 -6.94 -0.67
C VAL A 421 -23.28 -8.01 0.19
N THR A 422 -23.94 -8.98 -0.45
CA THR A 422 -24.62 -10.11 0.20
C THR A 422 -23.91 -11.44 -0.07
N PRO A 423 -24.19 -12.50 0.71
CA PRO A 423 -23.67 -13.84 0.39
C PRO A 423 -24.08 -14.31 -1.03
N ALA A 424 -25.27 -13.94 -1.47
CA ALA A 424 -25.75 -14.26 -2.81
C ALA A 424 -24.94 -13.55 -3.91
N ASP A 425 -24.50 -12.30 -3.67
CA ASP A 425 -23.62 -11.59 -4.61
C ASP A 425 -22.26 -12.27 -4.74
N VAL A 426 -21.68 -12.72 -3.62
CA VAL A 426 -20.40 -13.44 -3.63
C VAL A 426 -20.52 -14.75 -4.39
N GLN A 427 -21.59 -15.50 -4.19
CA GLN A 427 -21.86 -16.73 -4.94
C GLN A 427 -22.05 -16.42 -6.43
N ARG A 428 -22.85 -15.43 -6.76
CA ARG A 428 -23.15 -14.99 -8.13
C ARG A 428 -21.88 -14.60 -8.91
N VAL A 429 -20.97 -13.81 -8.30
CA VAL A 429 -19.74 -13.42 -9.00
C VAL A 429 -18.78 -14.60 -9.16
N TYR A 430 -18.72 -15.52 -8.21
CA TYR A 430 -17.95 -16.75 -8.36
C TYR A 430 -18.43 -17.58 -9.56
N GLU A 431 -19.75 -17.78 -9.68
CA GLU A 431 -20.35 -18.53 -10.79
C GLU A 431 -20.19 -17.81 -12.13
N LYS A 432 -20.28 -16.48 -12.12
CA LYS A 432 -20.17 -15.65 -13.33
C LYS A 432 -18.77 -15.58 -13.88
N TYR A 433 -17.73 -15.48 -13.00
CA TYR A 433 -16.37 -15.16 -13.43
C TYR A 433 -15.36 -16.29 -13.26
N ILE A 434 -15.60 -17.27 -12.37
CA ILE A 434 -14.60 -18.29 -12.01
C ILE A 434 -15.09 -19.70 -12.32
N LYS A 435 -16.25 -20.10 -11.80
CA LYS A 435 -16.75 -21.47 -11.93
C LYS A 435 -16.97 -21.86 -13.39
N ASN A 436 -16.27 -22.91 -13.83
CA ASN A 436 -16.32 -23.42 -15.19
C ASN A 436 -16.00 -22.36 -16.27
N LYS A 437 -15.20 -21.33 -15.92
CA LYS A 437 -14.73 -20.33 -16.87
C LYS A 437 -13.32 -20.64 -17.32
N ASN A 438 -13.03 -20.24 -18.54
CA ASN A 438 -11.66 -20.31 -19.06
C ASN A 438 -10.77 -19.30 -18.34
N TYR A 439 -9.52 -19.69 -18.11
CA TYR A 439 -8.53 -18.90 -17.40
C TYR A 439 -7.13 -19.08 -18.01
N ILE A 440 -6.22 -18.26 -17.56
CA ILE A 440 -4.80 -18.40 -17.87
C ILE A 440 -4.11 -18.93 -16.61
N ALA A 441 -3.33 -20.00 -16.76
CA ALA A 441 -2.46 -20.48 -15.71
C ALA A 441 -1.00 -20.32 -16.15
N THR A 442 -0.22 -19.59 -15.36
CA THR A 442 1.21 -19.43 -15.57
C THR A 442 1.99 -20.25 -14.55
N SER A 443 2.94 -21.04 -15.04
CA SER A 443 3.88 -21.85 -14.26
C SER A 443 5.28 -21.25 -14.39
N PHE A 444 5.70 -20.46 -13.40
CA PHE A 444 7.06 -19.97 -13.32
C PHE A 444 7.89 -20.95 -12.50
N VAL A 445 8.84 -21.60 -13.14
CA VAL A 445 9.65 -22.67 -12.54
C VAL A 445 11.13 -22.28 -12.55
N PRO A 446 11.95 -22.86 -11.65
CA PRO A 446 13.39 -22.64 -11.69
C PRO A 446 13.99 -23.05 -13.05
N LYS A 447 15.11 -22.46 -13.41
CA LYS A 447 15.84 -22.80 -14.64
C LYS A 447 16.14 -24.28 -14.72
N ASN A 448 15.93 -24.89 -15.88
CA ASN A 448 16.09 -26.33 -16.17
C ASN A 448 15.14 -27.23 -15.35
N SER A 449 13.97 -26.74 -14.98
CA SER A 449 12.96 -27.49 -14.20
C SER A 449 11.58 -27.41 -14.84
N ALA A 450 11.51 -27.48 -16.18
CA ALA A 450 10.26 -27.40 -16.93
C ALA A 450 9.24 -28.48 -16.55
N GLU A 451 9.70 -29.64 -16.05
CA GLU A 451 8.88 -30.74 -15.57
C GLU A 451 8.00 -30.39 -14.35
N LEU A 452 8.36 -29.34 -13.60
CA LEU A 452 7.57 -28.86 -12.46
C LEU A 452 6.34 -28.03 -12.88
N ALA A 453 6.27 -27.62 -14.15
CA ALA A 453 5.16 -26.87 -14.70
C ALA A 453 3.89 -27.72 -14.82
N LEU A 454 2.73 -27.05 -14.99
CA LEU A 454 1.48 -27.75 -15.30
C LEU A 454 1.63 -28.54 -16.61
N THR A 455 1.16 -29.78 -16.60
CA THR A 455 1.18 -30.66 -17.79
C THR A 455 0.44 -29.99 -18.96
N GLY A 456 1.05 -30.02 -20.13
CA GLY A 456 0.50 -29.40 -21.34
C GLY A 456 0.73 -27.90 -21.46
N SER A 457 1.54 -27.32 -20.57
CA SER A 457 1.95 -25.92 -20.67
C SER A 457 2.80 -25.66 -21.92
N LYS A 458 2.54 -24.50 -22.54
CA LYS A 458 3.37 -23.97 -23.64
C LYS A 458 4.39 -22.99 -23.09
N LEU A 459 5.58 -22.96 -23.68
CA LEU A 459 6.61 -21.99 -23.31
C LEU A 459 6.11 -20.56 -23.54
N ALA A 460 6.32 -19.67 -22.57
CA ALA A 460 5.98 -18.27 -22.69
C ALA A 460 6.85 -17.59 -23.78
N GLU A 461 6.24 -16.76 -24.59
CA GLU A 461 6.93 -15.89 -25.54
C GLU A 461 7.46 -14.67 -24.80
N ILE A 462 8.68 -14.75 -24.28
CA ILE A 462 9.38 -13.66 -23.61
C ILE A 462 10.63 -13.34 -24.42
N ILE A 463 10.77 -12.08 -24.79
CA ILE A 463 12.01 -11.56 -25.38
C ILE A 463 12.89 -11.08 -24.24
N GLU A 464 13.83 -11.92 -23.82
CA GLU A 464 14.87 -11.51 -22.88
C GLU A 464 15.84 -10.55 -23.59
N GLU A 465 16.08 -9.39 -23.00
CA GLU A 465 17.05 -8.44 -23.55
C GLU A 465 18.45 -9.05 -23.51
N LYS A 466 19.14 -9.04 -24.66
CA LYS A 466 20.58 -9.25 -24.69
C LYS A 466 21.27 -7.95 -24.31
N ILE A 467 21.91 -7.92 -23.15
CA ILE A 467 22.75 -6.80 -22.76
C ILE A 467 23.93 -6.74 -23.72
N ILE A 468 23.93 -5.77 -24.65
CA ILE A 468 25.05 -5.51 -25.55
C ILE A 468 25.89 -4.45 -24.87
N THR A 469 27.07 -4.82 -24.41
CA THR A 469 28.05 -3.86 -23.85
C THR A 469 28.36 -2.79 -24.88
N GLY A 470 28.18 -1.53 -24.53
CA GLY A 470 28.42 -0.37 -25.41
C GLY A 470 27.19 0.09 -26.22
N ALA A 471 26.03 -0.56 -26.08
CA ALA A 471 24.75 -0.05 -26.65
C ALA A 471 24.09 1.02 -25.78
N GLU A 472 24.76 1.48 -24.73
CA GLU A 472 24.28 2.59 -23.91
C GLU A 472 24.33 3.91 -24.68
N GLU A 473 23.27 4.69 -24.57
CA GLU A 473 23.28 6.03 -25.18
C GLU A 473 24.39 6.87 -24.52
N SER A 474 25.32 7.36 -25.31
CA SER A 474 26.35 8.27 -24.81
C SER A 474 25.76 9.68 -24.70
N PHE A 475 25.82 10.26 -23.53
CA PHE A 475 25.51 11.66 -23.30
C PHE A 475 26.66 12.32 -22.54
N ASP A 476 26.95 13.58 -22.88
CA ASP A 476 27.90 14.36 -22.10
C ASP A 476 27.13 15.07 -20.95
N PRO A 477 27.36 14.68 -19.70
CA PRO A 477 26.65 15.27 -18.56
C PRO A 477 27.00 16.75 -18.32
N LYS A 478 28.01 17.28 -19.03
CA LYS A 478 28.46 18.67 -18.94
C LYS A 478 27.76 19.59 -19.95
N ILE A 479 27.09 19.04 -20.96
CA ILE A 479 26.34 19.85 -21.91
C ILE A 479 25.10 20.38 -21.21
N ALA A 480 25.06 21.69 -20.97
CA ALA A 480 23.85 22.35 -20.51
C ALA A 480 22.82 22.34 -21.64
N ALA A 481 21.61 21.93 -21.36
CA ALA A 481 20.50 21.99 -22.27
C ALA A 481 20.21 23.49 -22.59
N THR A 482 20.24 23.84 -23.89
CA THR A 482 19.78 25.14 -24.34
C THR A 482 18.38 24.98 -24.93
N TYR A 483 17.43 25.76 -24.43
CA TYR A 483 16.05 25.80 -24.92
C TYR A 483 15.48 27.22 -24.82
N GLU A 484 14.49 27.50 -25.65
CA GLU A 484 13.73 28.76 -25.56
C GLU A 484 12.64 28.58 -24.49
N LYS A 485 12.54 29.54 -23.57
CA LYS A 485 11.50 29.56 -22.55
C LYS A 485 10.12 29.87 -23.14
N THR A 486 9.12 29.25 -22.59
CA THR A 486 7.72 29.54 -22.89
C THR A 486 7.38 30.97 -22.45
N THR A 487 6.71 31.74 -23.31
CA THR A 487 6.28 33.11 -23.00
C THR A 487 5.24 33.11 -21.89
N SER A 488 5.35 34.07 -20.96
CA SER A 488 4.39 34.30 -19.89
C SER A 488 4.13 35.76 -19.68
N SER A 489 2.95 36.14 -19.19
CA SER A 489 2.56 37.52 -18.89
C SER A 489 3.31 38.13 -17.69
N PHE A 490 3.98 37.31 -16.90
CA PHE A 490 4.79 37.69 -15.75
C PHE A 490 6.07 36.88 -15.67
N ASP A 491 7.05 37.38 -14.91
CA ASP A 491 8.31 36.67 -14.69
C ASP A 491 8.11 35.47 -13.73
N ARG A 492 8.00 34.30 -14.33
CA ARG A 492 7.83 33.00 -13.59
C ARG A 492 9.09 32.53 -12.89
N SER A 493 10.25 33.11 -13.18
CA SER A 493 11.50 32.76 -12.48
C SER A 493 11.55 33.34 -11.05
N ILE A 494 10.66 34.26 -10.72
CA ILE A 494 10.53 34.83 -9.38
C ILE A 494 9.70 33.87 -8.52
N GLU A 495 10.41 33.15 -7.68
CA GLU A 495 9.76 32.24 -6.71
C GLU A 495 8.83 33.00 -5.75
N PRO A 496 7.57 32.53 -5.52
CA PRO A 496 6.68 33.13 -4.55
C PRO A 496 7.28 33.20 -3.15
N LYS A 497 6.90 34.19 -2.37
CA LYS A 497 7.32 34.33 -0.98
C LYS A 497 6.62 33.27 -0.10
N TYR A 498 7.19 33.00 1.06
CA TYR A 498 6.46 32.24 2.08
C TYR A 498 5.23 33.03 2.56
N GLY A 499 4.17 32.34 2.82
CA GLY A 499 3.02 32.86 3.57
C GLY A 499 3.39 33.15 5.04
N LYS A 500 2.36 33.48 5.83
CA LYS A 500 2.52 33.63 7.27
C LYS A 500 2.84 32.26 7.89
N THR A 501 3.94 32.18 8.63
CA THR A 501 4.30 30.97 9.37
C THR A 501 3.16 30.53 10.29
N PRO A 502 2.70 29.27 10.19
CA PRO A 502 1.61 28.80 10.99
C PRO A 502 2.01 28.71 12.46
N ALA A 503 1.08 29.09 13.35
CA ALA A 503 1.20 28.75 14.75
C ALA A 503 0.88 27.26 14.91
N LEU A 504 1.77 26.51 15.52
CA LEU A 504 1.48 25.12 15.86
C LEU A 504 0.48 25.09 17.02
N ALA A 505 -0.73 24.60 16.78
CA ALA A 505 -1.68 24.32 17.84
C ALA A 505 -1.41 22.89 18.34
N VAL A 506 -0.88 22.78 19.54
CA VAL A 506 -0.76 21.49 20.21
C VAL A 506 -2.16 21.08 20.67
N PRO A 507 -2.67 19.91 20.26
CA PRO A 507 -3.99 19.46 20.70
C PRO A 507 -4.03 19.31 22.22
N GLU A 508 -5.18 19.56 22.81
CA GLU A 508 -5.38 19.36 24.24
C GLU A 508 -5.27 17.86 24.56
N VAL A 509 -4.34 17.53 25.46
CA VAL A 509 -4.14 16.16 25.93
C VAL A 509 -4.85 16.03 27.29
N TYR A 510 -5.88 15.18 27.34
CA TYR A 510 -6.43 14.82 28.63
C TYR A 510 -5.57 13.76 29.31
N GLU A 511 -5.40 13.91 30.62
CA GLU A 511 -4.63 12.99 31.46
C GLU A 511 -5.50 12.41 32.55
N SER A 512 -5.32 11.12 32.82
CA SER A 512 -5.98 10.42 33.91
C SER A 512 -5.07 9.29 34.42
N SER A 513 -5.36 8.78 35.60
CA SER A 513 -4.64 7.63 36.14
C SER A 513 -5.61 6.69 36.89
N LEU A 514 -5.33 5.41 36.80
CA LEU A 514 -6.04 4.41 37.58
C LEU A 514 -5.36 4.16 38.93
N GLU A 515 -6.09 3.65 39.91
CA GLU A 515 -5.57 3.33 41.26
C GLU A 515 -4.36 2.37 41.22
N ASN A 516 -4.26 1.51 40.20
CA ASN A 516 -3.14 0.58 39.99
C ASN A 516 -1.89 1.22 39.38
N GLY A 517 -1.89 2.55 39.19
CA GLY A 517 -0.77 3.34 38.66
C GLY A 517 -0.70 3.46 37.13
N LEU A 518 -1.64 2.84 36.36
CA LEU A 518 -1.71 3.01 34.91
C LEU A 518 -2.08 4.47 34.57
N LYS A 519 -1.26 5.12 33.76
CA LYS A 519 -1.50 6.47 33.24
C LYS A 519 -2.25 6.41 31.92
N ILE A 520 -3.17 7.32 31.71
CA ILE A 520 -3.98 7.45 30.50
C ILE A 520 -3.76 8.84 29.92
N TYR A 521 -3.42 8.89 28.64
CA TYR A 521 -3.30 10.12 27.85
C TYR A 521 -4.15 9.98 26.61
N GLY A 522 -4.88 11.01 26.23
CA GLY A 522 -5.67 10.94 25.02
C GLY A 522 -5.85 12.29 24.33
N ILE A 523 -6.10 12.20 23.04
CA ILE A 523 -6.41 13.34 22.17
C ILE A 523 -7.70 12.99 21.44
N GLU A 524 -8.67 13.89 21.50
CA GLU A 524 -9.92 13.74 20.75
C GLU A 524 -9.73 14.22 19.30
N ASN A 525 -10.03 13.33 18.35
CA ASN A 525 -10.09 13.64 16.92
C ASN A 525 -11.32 12.96 16.31
N ASN A 526 -12.25 13.75 15.80
CA ASN A 526 -13.56 13.29 15.31
C ASN A 526 -13.68 13.27 13.78
N GLU A 527 -12.57 13.40 13.04
CA GLU A 527 -12.59 13.44 11.58
C GLU A 527 -13.05 12.13 10.94
N VAL A 528 -12.61 11.01 11.51
CA VAL A 528 -12.98 9.65 11.07
C VAL A 528 -13.36 8.81 12.27
N PRO A 529 -14.33 7.89 12.15
CA PRO A 529 -14.79 7.07 13.27
C PRO A 529 -13.80 5.96 13.65
N LEU A 530 -12.51 6.30 13.80
CA LEU A 530 -11.43 5.39 14.17
C LEU A 530 -10.83 5.75 15.51
N ILE A 531 -10.58 4.75 16.34
CA ILE A 531 -9.81 4.90 17.55
C ILE A 531 -8.50 4.12 17.41
N ARG A 532 -7.39 4.80 17.72
CA ARG A 532 -6.06 4.19 17.85
C ARG A 532 -5.65 4.25 19.30
N PHE A 533 -5.11 3.16 19.80
CA PHE A 533 -4.58 3.14 21.17
C PHE A 533 -3.29 2.33 21.24
N ASN A 534 -2.40 2.78 22.12
CA ASN A 534 -1.14 2.10 22.40
C ASN A 534 -0.99 1.98 23.92
N LEU A 535 -0.94 0.74 24.43
CA LEU A 535 -0.53 0.50 25.79
C LEU A 535 0.98 0.16 25.78
N ILE A 536 1.76 1.03 26.40
CA ILE A 536 3.21 0.98 26.43
C ILE A 536 3.65 0.61 27.83
N VAL A 537 4.33 -0.52 27.98
CA VAL A 537 4.98 -0.98 29.23
C VAL A 537 6.47 -0.70 29.09
N ASN A 538 7.04 0.14 29.96
CA ASN A 538 8.46 0.45 29.92
C ASN A 538 9.29 -0.79 30.30
N GLY A 539 10.40 -0.99 29.57
CA GLY A 539 11.31 -2.11 29.81
C GLY A 539 11.91 -2.67 28.54
N GLY A 540 11.19 -3.55 27.86
CA GLY A 540 11.66 -4.19 26.62
C GLY A 540 13.00 -4.89 26.76
N GLN A 541 13.85 -4.83 25.73
CA GLN A 541 15.17 -5.45 25.74
C GLN A 541 16.08 -4.95 26.88
N LEU A 542 15.91 -3.73 27.36
CA LEU A 542 16.76 -3.20 28.45
C LEU A 542 16.68 -4.01 29.75
N LEU A 543 15.61 -4.78 29.95
CA LEU A 543 15.42 -5.63 31.13
C LEU A 543 15.88 -7.08 30.92
N GLU A 544 16.47 -7.39 29.76
CA GLU A 544 16.98 -8.73 29.46
C GLU A 544 18.38 -8.93 30.09
N SER A 545 18.67 -10.16 30.50
CA SER A 545 20.03 -10.58 30.74
C SER A 545 20.75 -10.90 29.43
N VAL A 546 22.07 -10.78 29.43
CA VAL A 546 22.89 -11.05 28.22
C VAL A 546 22.74 -12.51 27.74
N ASP A 547 22.48 -13.44 28.67
CA ASP A 547 22.30 -14.86 28.35
C ASP A 547 20.91 -15.17 27.79
N LYS A 548 19.95 -14.29 27.97
CA LYS A 548 18.55 -14.47 27.55
C LYS A 548 18.09 -13.36 26.59
N LEU A 549 19.01 -12.83 25.78
CA LEU A 549 18.66 -11.84 24.74
C LEU A 549 17.61 -12.39 23.77
N GLY A 550 16.53 -11.65 23.58
CA GLY A 550 15.39 -12.02 22.75
C GLY A 550 14.16 -12.48 23.54
N VAL A 551 14.25 -12.61 24.89
CA VAL A 551 13.12 -13.06 25.72
C VAL A 551 11.97 -12.07 25.69
N ALA A 552 12.23 -10.75 25.67
CA ALA A 552 11.17 -9.74 25.54
C ALA A 552 10.41 -9.86 24.21
N ASN A 553 11.16 -10.03 23.11
CA ASN A 553 10.57 -10.21 21.79
C ASN A 553 9.71 -11.47 21.71
N LEU A 554 10.25 -12.63 22.15
CA LEU A 554 9.50 -13.87 22.15
C LEU A 554 8.28 -13.81 23.08
N THR A 555 8.36 -13.09 24.21
CA THR A 555 7.21 -12.86 25.10
C THR A 555 6.13 -12.06 24.38
N ALA A 556 6.48 -10.94 23.77
CA ALA A 556 5.55 -10.11 23.02
C ALA A 556 4.90 -10.88 21.84
N ASP A 557 5.70 -11.63 21.09
CA ASP A 557 5.21 -12.45 19.99
C ASP A 557 4.25 -13.54 20.47
N LEU A 558 4.53 -14.18 21.62
CA LEU A 558 3.68 -15.24 22.19
C LEU A 558 2.36 -14.68 22.73
N LEU A 559 2.31 -13.45 23.24
CA LEU A 559 1.07 -12.81 23.65
C LEU A 559 0.05 -12.69 22.49
N ASN A 560 0.51 -12.60 21.25
CA ASN A 560 -0.35 -12.62 20.05
C ASN A 560 -0.88 -14.02 19.71
N LYS A 561 -0.45 -15.08 20.40
CA LYS A 561 -0.74 -16.48 20.05
C LYS A 561 -1.86 -17.11 20.90
N GLY A 562 -2.81 -16.29 21.28
CA GLY A 562 -4.01 -16.73 21.98
C GLY A 562 -4.06 -16.32 23.44
N THR A 563 -5.22 -16.54 24.02
CA THR A 563 -5.53 -16.25 25.41
C THR A 563 -5.94 -17.55 26.12
N LYS A 564 -6.13 -17.50 27.43
CA LYS A 564 -6.67 -18.68 28.18
C LYS A 564 -7.98 -19.17 27.59
N ASN A 565 -8.80 -18.27 27.02
CA ASN A 565 -10.13 -18.58 26.51
C ASN A 565 -10.17 -18.78 24.99
N LYS A 566 -9.11 -18.42 24.28
CA LYS A 566 -9.08 -18.44 22.80
C LYS A 566 -7.77 -19.03 22.30
N THR A 567 -7.88 -19.95 21.36
CA THR A 567 -6.73 -20.39 20.55
C THR A 567 -6.24 -19.22 19.67
N THR A 568 -5.06 -19.33 19.09
CA THR A 568 -4.52 -18.35 18.13
C THR A 568 -5.53 -18.01 17.03
N GLN A 569 -6.15 -19.02 16.43
CA GLN A 569 -7.16 -18.86 15.37
C GLN A 569 -8.45 -18.19 15.88
N ALA A 570 -8.92 -18.56 17.06
CA ALA A 570 -10.12 -17.97 17.65
C ALA A 570 -9.90 -16.49 18.03
N LEU A 571 -8.71 -16.14 18.51
CA LEU A 571 -8.35 -14.77 18.81
C LEU A 571 -8.26 -13.92 17.54
N GLU A 572 -7.57 -14.40 16.50
CA GLU A 572 -7.48 -13.74 15.19
C GLU A 572 -8.88 -13.46 14.62
N LYS A 573 -9.76 -14.47 14.63
CA LYS A 573 -11.14 -14.31 14.14
C LYS A 573 -11.93 -13.28 14.96
N ALA A 574 -11.78 -13.29 16.30
CA ALA A 574 -12.47 -12.32 17.16
C ALA A 574 -12.02 -10.87 16.92
N ILE A 575 -10.74 -10.64 16.66
CA ILE A 575 -10.20 -9.33 16.30
C ILE A 575 -10.74 -8.89 14.94
N GLN A 576 -10.69 -9.77 13.95
CA GLN A 576 -11.17 -9.49 12.59
C GLN A 576 -12.67 -9.21 12.54
N GLU A 577 -13.50 -9.90 13.35
CA GLU A 577 -14.96 -9.66 13.46
C GLU A 577 -15.30 -8.23 13.91
N LEU A 578 -14.37 -7.53 14.55
CA LEU A 578 -14.50 -6.13 14.93
C LEU A 578 -13.93 -5.16 13.89
N GLY A 579 -13.38 -5.66 12.78
CA GLY A 579 -12.60 -4.85 11.86
C GLY A 579 -11.39 -4.20 12.55
N ALA A 580 -10.91 -4.80 13.61
CA ALA A 580 -9.85 -4.26 14.44
C ALA A 580 -8.48 -4.85 14.07
N THR A 581 -7.44 -4.17 14.50
CA THR A 581 -6.09 -4.71 14.60
C THR A 581 -5.65 -4.62 16.05
N ILE A 582 -5.10 -5.69 16.60
CA ILE A 582 -4.43 -5.71 17.91
C ILE A 582 -3.17 -6.54 17.76
N TYR A 583 -2.03 -5.98 18.15
CA TYR A 583 -0.77 -6.71 18.14
C TYR A 583 0.16 -6.22 19.26
N VAL A 584 0.96 -7.13 19.79
CA VAL A 584 1.96 -6.86 20.81
C VAL A 584 3.34 -7.02 20.20
N TYR A 585 4.22 -6.08 20.47
CA TYR A 585 5.63 -6.15 20.04
C TYR A 585 6.54 -5.61 21.13
N ALA A 586 7.80 -6.03 21.08
CA ALA A 586 8.84 -5.51 21.95
C ALA A 586 9.85 -4.72 21.13
N ASP A 587 10.28 -3.61 21.71
CA ASP A 587 11.44 -2.87 21.25
C ASP A 587 12.56 -2.85 22.32
N LYS A 588 13.50 -1.92 22.20
CA LYS A 588 14.59 -1.82 23.16
C LYS A 588 14.14 -1.39 24.56
N GLU A 589 13.15 -0.52 24.63
CA GLU A 589 12.77 0.22 25.84
C GLU A 589 11.35 -0.08 26.30
N SER A 590 10.57 -0.81 25.49
CA SER A 590 9.18 -1.08 25.83
C SER A 590 8.65 -2.40 25.26
N ILE A 591 7.55 -2.87 25.86
CA ILE A 591 6.60 -3.76 25.22
C ILE A 591 5.33 -2.96 24.96
N THR A 592 4.89 -2.93 23.70
CA THR A 592 3.73 -2.14 23.28
C THR A 592 2.63 -3.06 22.76
N LEU A 593 1.42 -2.91 23.29
CA LEU A 593 0.21 -3.41 22.65
C LEU A 593 -0.42 -2.26 21.88
N SER A 594 -0.49 -2.40 20.55
CA SER A 594 -1.09 -1.42 19.65
C SER A 594 -2.42 -1.92 19.13
N GLY A 595 -3.41 -1.04 19.08
CA GLY A 595 -4.74 -1.36 18.56
C GLY A 595 -5.30 -0.23 17.69
N THR A 596 -6.05 -0.62 16.65
CA THR A 596 -6.88 0.28 15.84
C THR A 596 -8.22 -0.38 15.62
N THR A 597 -9.30 0.38 15.75
CA THR A 597 -10.66 -0.12 15.58
C THR A 597 -11.63 0.99 15.20
N LEU A 598 -12.78 0.61 14.68
CA LEU A 598 -13.90 1.54 14.54
C LEU A 598 -14.41 1.98 15.94
N ALA A 599 -14.80 3.24 16.09
CA ALA A 599 -15.30 3.78 17.35
C ALA A 599 -16.45 2.94 17.94
N LYS A 600 -17.40 2.49 17.09
CA LYS A 600 -18.51 1.61 17.49
C LYS A 600 -18.07 0.27 18.10
N ASN A 601 -16.84 -0.18 17.84
CA ASN A 601 -16.29 -1.45 18.29
C ASN A 601 -15.23 -1.29 19.40
N TYR A 602 -14.93 -0.06 19.85
CA TYR A 602 -13.83 0.21 20.76
C TYR A 602 -13.89 -0.59 22.07
N ALA A 603 -15.03 -0.57 22.75
CA ALA A 603 -15.18 -1.30 24.02
C ALA A 603 -14.91 -2.81 23.88
N LYS A 604 -15.38 -3.43 22.78
CA LYS A 604 -15.13 -4.86 22.51
C LYS A 604 -13.66 -5.11 22.14
N THR A 605 -13.05 -4.22 21.41
CA THR A 605 -11.64 -4.31 21.04
C THR A 605 -10.73 -4.16 22.26
N LEU A 606 -11.04 -3.22 23.15
CA LEU A 606 -10.33 -3.01 24.41
C LEU A 606 -10.45 -4.26 25.34
N ALA A 607 -11.61 -4.88 25.37
CA ALA A 607 -11.81 -6.15 26.13
C ALA A 607 -10.93 -7.28 25.60
N LEU A 608 -10.75 -7.40 24.27
CA LEU A 608 -9.81 -8.36 23.68
C LEU A 608 -8.35 -8.01 24.01
N ALA A 609 -7.98 -6.74 23.93
CA ALA A 609 -6.66 -6.26 24.32
C ALA A 609 -6.34 -6.57 25.78
N GLN A 610 -7.32 -6.35 26.66
CA GLN A 610 -7.22 -6.74 28.08
C GLN A 610 -7.02 -8.24 28.24
N GLU A 611 -7.78 -9.07 27.52
CA GLU A 611 -7.65 -10.53 27.59
C GLU A 611 -6.27 -11.01 27.12
N ILE A 612 -5.72 -10.42 26.05
CA ILE A 612 -4.36 -10.70 25.55
C ILE A 612 -3.33 -10.43 26.64
N LEU A 613 -3.43 -9.29 27.32
CA LEU A 613 -2.44 -8.88 28.32
C LEU A 613 -2.59 -9.62 29.64
N LEU A 614 -3.83 -9.82 30.14
CA LEU A 614 -4.07 -10.31 31.50
C LEU A 614 -4.30 -11.82 31.58
N ALA A 615 -4.61 -12.45 30.46
CA ALA A 615 -4.91 -13.87 30.40
C ALA A 615 -4.20 -14.57 29.21
N PRO A 616 -2.89 -14.38 29.03
CA PRO A 616 -2.16 -15.03 27.94
C PRO A 616 -2.19 -16.56 28.08
N ARG A 617 -2.13 -17.23 26.92
CA ARG A 617 -2.22 -18.70 26.85
C ARG A 617 -0.90 -19.37 27.20
N PHE A 618 0.23 -18.80 26.79
CA PHE A 618 1.57 -19.41 26.91
C PHE A 618 1.60 -20.85 26.36
N ASP A 619 1.10 -21.03 25.15
CA ASP A 619 1.04 -22.33 24.48
C ASP A 619 2.43 -22.83 24.09
N ALA A 620 2.78 -24.05 24.46
CA ALA A 620 4.10 -24.62 24.21
C ALA A 620 4.38 -24.85 22.72
N LEU A 621 3.38 -25.28 21.95
CA LEU A 621 3.54 -25.52 20.51
C LEU A 621 3.74 -24.19 19.76
N GLU A 622 2.98 -23.15 20.09
CA GLU A 622 3.16 -21.82 19.51
C GLU A 622 4.52 -21.22 19.90
N PHE A 623 5.00 -21.47 21.13
CA PHE A 623 6.33 -21.06 21.55
C PHE A 623 7.42 -21.72 20.70
N ASP A 624 7.37 -23.03 20.49
CA ASP A 624 8.35 -23.75 19.67
C ASP A 624 8.35 -23.26 18.23
N LEU A 625 7.18 -22.99 17.66
CA LEU A 625 7.05 -22.41 16.32
C LEU A 625 7.68 -21.02 16.24
N LEU A 626 7.42 -20.14 17.21
CA LEU A 626 8.00 -18.79 17.29
C LEU A 626 9.52 -18.82 17.46
N LYS A 627 10.02 -19.68 18.33
CA LYS A 627 11.44 -19.89 18.57
C LYS A 627 12.16 -20.29 17.29
N ASN A 628 11.64 -21.29 16.57
CA ASN A 628 12.18 -21.76 15.31
C ASN A 628 12.12 -20.66 14.22
N ALA A 629 11.03 -19.91 14.13
CA ALA A 629 10.89 -18.80 13.20
C ALA A 629 11.90 -17.68 13.51
N THR A 630 12.14 -17.38 14.79
CA THR A 630 13.14 -16.39 15.22
C THR A 630 14.56 -16.83 14.88
N ILE A 631 14.90 -18.12 15.07
CA ILE A 631 16.20 -18.68 14.67
C ILE A 631 16.39 -18.57 13.14
N ALA A 632 15.36 -18.90 12.36
CA ALA A 632 15.42 -18.77 10.90
C ALA A 632 15.63 -17.32 10.46
N ARG A 633 14.94 -16.36 11.10
CA ARG A 633 15.10 -14.92 10.85
C ARG A 633 16.50 -14.41 11.20
N LEU A 634 17.06 -14.86 12.32
CA LEU A 634 18.43 -14.53 12.70
C LEU A 634 19.45 -15.04 11.68
N ARG A 635 19.32 -16.28 11.21
CA ARG A 635 20.18 -16.83 10.13
C ARG A 635 20.07 -16.03 8.83
N GLN A 636 18.87 -15.61 8.47
CA GLN A 636 18.67 -14.73 7.30
C GLN A 636 19.37 -13.37 7.48
N GLN A 637 19.35 -12.80 8.68
CA GLN A 637 20.05 -11.53 8.99
C GLN A 637 21.58 -11.67 8.88
N GLU A 638 22.15 -12.83 9.19
CA GLU A 638 23.58 -13.08 9.03
C GLU A 638 24.06 -13.05 7.56
N ALA A 639 23.14 -13.26 6.62
CA ALA A 639 23.39 -13.15 5.18
C ALA A 639 23.02 -11.77 4.59
N SER A 640 22.48 -10.86 5.39
CA SER A 640 22.00 -9.55 4.94
C SER A 640 23.07 -8.46 5.14
N PRO A 641 23.60 -7.83 4.06
CA PRO A 641 24.59 -6.75 4.18
C PRO A 641 24.09 -5.59 5.05
N ASN A 642 22.84 -5.20 4.90
CA ASN A 642 22.22 -4.12 5.67
C ASN A 642 22.12 -4.46 7.18
N ALA A 643 21.74 -5.69 7.52
CA ALA A 643 21.66 -6.13 8.91
C ALA A 643 23.07 -6.17 9.56
N LEU A 644 24.06 -6.64 8.83
CA LEU A 644 25.46 -6.66 9.27
C LEU A 644 26.01 -5.25 9.47
N ALA A 645 25.80 -4.34 8.52
CA ALA A 645 26.21 -2.95 8.62
C ALA A 645 25.55 -2.25 9.84
N ASN A 646 24.24 -2.41 10.02
CA ASN A 646 23.50 -1.88 11.16
C ASN A 646 24.02 -2.44 12.51
N SER A 647 24.35 -3.73 12.56
CA SER A 647 24.92 -4.36 13.75
C SER A 647 26.30 -3.77 14.08
N ALA A 648 27.18 -3.65 13.09
CA ALA A 648 28.49 -3.03 13.23
C ALA A 648 28.39 -1.56 13.70
N TYR A 649 27.50 -0.78 13.06
CA TYR A 649 27.26 0.60 13.43
C TYR A 649 26.79 0.77 14.89
N LYS A 650 25.83 -0.07 15.34
CA LYS A 650 25.37 -0.05 16.74
C LYS A 650 26.48 -0.41 17.73
N LYS A 651 27.36 -1.36 17.39
CA LYS A 651 28.52 -1.71 18.22
C LYS A 651 29.52 -0.56 18.31
N LEU A 652 29.73 0.18 17.23
CA LEU A 652 30.61 1.35 17.21
C LEU A 652 30.07 2.50 18.09
N ILE A 653 28.76 2.76 18.02
CA ILE A 653 28.15 3.86 18.80
C ILE A 653 28.02 3.53 20.29
N TYR A 654 27.49 2.35 20.61
CA TYR A 654 27.13 2.00 21.98
C TYR A 654 28.18 1.17 22.69
N GLY A 655 29.14 0.62 21.98
CA GLY A 655 30.10 -0.35 22.50
C GLY A 655 29.55 -1.78 22.51
N GLU A 656 30.40 -2.77 22.29
CA GLU A 656 30.01 -4.16 22.10
C GLU A 656 29.30 -4.77 23.32
N LYS A 657 29.62 -4.35 24.53
CA LYS A 657 29.04 -4.86 25.77
C LYS A 657 27.69 -4.22 26.12
N ASN A 658 27.36 -3.10 25.52
CA ASN A 658 26.11 -2.39 25.80
C ASN A 658 24.92 -3.14 25.19
N ILE A 659 23.87 -3.32 25.97
CA ILE A 659 22.63 -3.98 25.52
C ILE A 659 21.99 -3.26 24.30
N ARG A 660 22.16 -1.93 24.21
CA ARG A 660 21.66 -1.14 23.06
C ARG A 660 22.32 -1.51 21.73
N SER A 661 23.51 -2.15 21.77
CA SER A 661 24.18 -2.67 20.58
C SER A 661 23.67 -4.03 20.13
N LYS A 662 22.91 -4.72 20.97
CA LYS A 662 22.42 -6.07 20.70
C LYS A 662 21.16 -6.05 19.83
N ASN A 663 20.95 -7.15 19.11
CA ASN A 663 19.72 -7.37 18.32
C ASN A 663 18.55 -7.64 19.28
N THR A 664 17.38 -7.01 19.05
CA THR A 664 16.18 -7.25 19.85
C THR A 664 15.64 -8.67 19.69
N LEU A 665 15.92 -9.34 18.56
CA LEU A 665 15.60 -10.76 18.37
C LEU A 665 16.52 -11.69 19.19
N GLY A 666 17.58 -11.16 19.79
CA GLY A 666 18.62 -11.96 20.45
C GLY A 666 19.73 -12.42 19.51
N THR A 667 20.34 -13.54 19.86
CA THR A 667 21.35 -14.27 19.07
C THR A 667 20.93 -15.70 18.87
N LEU A 668 21.53 -16.42 17.91
CA LEU A 668 21.25 -17.85 17.72
C LEU A 668 21.47 -18.65 19.01
N ALA A 669 22.52 -18.34 19.76
CA ALA A 669 22.83 -18.99 21.03
C ALA A 669 21.80 -18.68 22.12
N SER A 670 21.52 -17.38 22.38
CA SER A 670 20.58 -16.99 23.43
C SER A 670 19.16 -17.50 23.16
N VAL A 671 18.68 -17.39 21.92
CA VAL A 671 17.34 -17.88 21.54
C VAL A 671 17.23 -19.41 21.68
N ALA A 672 18.29 -20.15 21.36
CA ALA A 672 18.30 -21.61 21.56
C ALA A 672 18.12 -22.01 23.03
N GLU A 673 18.62 -21.21 23.97
CA GLU A 673 18.56 -21.46 25.42
C GLU A 673 17.31 -20.88 26.10
N ILE A 674 16.53 -20.04 25.43
CA ILE A 674 15.27 -19.49 25.99
C ILE A 674 14.22 -20.59 26.09
N THR A 675 13.57 -20.66 27.24
CA THR A 675 12.49 -21.60 27.58
C THR A 675 11.15 -20.86 27.73
N LEU A 676 10.05 -21.60 27.70
CA LEU A 676 8.72 -21.04 27.95
C LEU A 676 8.61 -20.43 29.36
N ASP A 677 9.33 -20.99 30.34
CA ASP A 677 9.31 -20.46 31.70
C ASP A 677 10.10 -19.16 31.83
N ASP A 678 11.13 -18.93 31.01
CA ASP A 678 11.80 -17.62 30.91
C ASP A 678 10.80 -16.54 30.43
N LEU A 679 9.93 -16.86 29.45
CA LEU A 679 8.91 -15.92 28.99
C LEU A 679 7.87 -15.61 30.06
N LYS A 680 7.41 -16.65 30.79
CA LYS A 680 6.49 -16.45 31.93
C LYS A 680 7.11 -15.63 33.04
N ALA A 681 8.40 -15.86 33.34
CA ALA A 681 9.14 -15.09 34.34
C ALA A 681 9.30 -13.62 33.90
N TYR A 682 9.67 -13.37 32.63
CA TYR A 682 9.75 -12.02 32.07
C TYR A 682 8.40 -11.31 32.18
N TYR A 683 7.32 -11.96 31.72
CA TYR A 683 5.96 -11.42 31.81
C TYR A 683 5.57 -11.06 33.25
N THR A 684 5.78 -11.97 34.20
CA THR A 684 5.37 -11.79 35.60
C THR A 684 6.17 -10.68 36.31
N ASN A 685 7.46 -10.54 35.97
CA ASN A 685 8.35 -9.60 36.66
C ASN A 685 8.28 -8.18 36.09
N TYR A 686 7.99 -8.04 34.79
CA TYR A 686 8.20 -6.76 34.10
C TYR A 686 6.93 -6.16 33.48
N ILE A 687 5.87 -6.92 33.24
CA ILE A 687 4.61 -6.37 32.74
C ILE A 687 3.73 -5.95 33.92
N SER A 688 3.75 -4.65 34.23
CA SER A 688 3.01 -4.06 35.35
C SER A 688 2.33 -2.75 34.94
N PRO A 689 1.09 -2.49 35.45
CA PRO A 689 0.40 -1.23 35.19
C PRO A 689 1.14 -0.01 35.77
N SER A 690 1.91 -0.17 36.86
CA SER A 690 2.66 0.93 37.50
C SER A 690 3.79 1.51 36.64
N VAL A 691 4.27 0.78 35.64
CA VAL A 691 5.29 1.22 34.67
C VAL A 691 4.72 1.34 33.27
N ALA A 692 3.38 1.34 33.14
CA ALA A 692 2.67 1.40 31.88
C ALA A 692 1.92 2.71 31.70
N LYS A 693 1.69 3.05 30.45
CA LYS A 693 0.80 4.13 30.01
C LYS A 693 -0.01 3.71 28.82
N ILE A 694 -1.21 4.21 28.69
CA ILE A 694 -2.06 4.05 27.52
C ILE A 694 -2.22 5.40 26.82
N LEU A 695 -2.03 5.41 25.51
CA LEU A 695 -2.24 6.56 24.64
C LEU A 695 -3.46 6.24 23.77
N VAL A 696 -4.44 7.14 23.69
CA VAL A 696 -5.68 6.93 22.93
C VAL A 696 -5.91 8.09 21.98
#